data_49829ae73e32b5f31b0d0f0772544eef
#
_entry.id   49829ae73e32b5f31b0d0f0772544eef
#
_cell.length_a   1.000
_cell.length_b   1.000
_cell.length_c   1.000
_cell.angle_alpha   90.00
_cell.angle_beta   90.00
_cell.angle_gamma   90.00
#
_symmetry.space_group_name_H-M   'P 1'
#
loop_
_entity.id
_entity.type
_entity.pdbx_description
1 polymer ?
#
loop_
_entity_poly.entity_id
_entity_poly.type
_entity_poly.pdbx_seq_one_letter_code
_entity_poly.pdbx_strand_id
1 'polypeptide(L)'
;MSSGKAKLSEEEMKAYRVQGFTCTNCAAIFENNVKELPGVQDAKVNFGASKVYVKGTTTIEELEKAGAFENLKIRDEKEQRVEREPFWKQKENIKVYISALLLVVSWFLGEQYGEEHVLPTIGYAASILIGGYSLFIKGLKNLSRLNFDMNTLMTIAIIGAAIIGEWGEGATVVILFAISEALERYSMDKARQSIESLMDIAPKEALIRRGNEEMMIHVDDIQVGDIMIVKPGQKLAMDGIVVKGTSTLNQAAITGESVPVTKTTNDEVFAGTLNEEGLLEVKVTKRVEDTTLSKIIHLVEEAQAERAPSQAFVDKFAKYYTPAIVILALLIAVVPPLFGGDWSQWIYQGLAVLVVGCPCALVVSTPVAVVTAIGNAAKNGVLIKGGIHLEEAGHLKAIAFDKTGTLTKGIPAVTDIVTYGRNENELMTITAAIEKGSQHPLASAIMRKAEENGLKFNEVTVEDFQSITGKGVKAKINNEMYYVGSPNLFEKLHGSISSDRKEKIADMQTQGKTVMVLGTEKEILSFIAVADEMRESSKEVIGKLNNMGIETVMLTGDNQRTATAIGKQVGVSDIKADLLPEDKLNFIKELREKHQSVGMVGDGVNDAPALAASTVGVAMGGAGTDTALETADIALMSDDLSKLPYTIKLSRKALAIIKQNITFSLAIKLVALLLVMPGWLTLWIAIFADMGATLLVTLNSLRLLKIKE
;
A
#
# COMPACT_ATOMS: atom_id res chain seq x y z
N MET A 1 0.29 -32.39 10.71
CA MET A 1 1.04 -31.76 11.80
C MET A 1 1.83 -30.59 11.21
N SER A 2 1.23 -29.40 11.09
CA SER A 2 1.92 -28.18 10.65
C SER A 2 2.13 -27.34 11.90
N SER A 3 3.40 -27.13 12.20
CA SER A 3 3.87 -26.31 13.30
C SER A 3 3.46 -24.86 13.10
N GLY A 4 2.55 -24.36 13.92
CA GLY A 4 2.32 -22.94 14.10
C GLY A 4 3.58 -22.29 14.66
N LYS A 5 4.37 -21.66 13.81
CA LYS A 5 5.32 -20.64 14.25
C LYS A 5 4.50 -19.41 14.57
N ALA A 6 4.39 -19.10 15.86
CA ALA A 6 3.83 -17.84 16.34
C ALA A 6 4.52 -16.69 15.60
N LYS A 7 3.74 -15.78 15.00
CA LYS A 7 4.21 -14.46 14.59
C LYS A 7 4.67 -13.75 15.89
N LEU A 8 5.97 -13.68 16.08
CA LEU A 8 6.57 -12.88 17.14
C LEU A 8 6.27 -11.42 16.85
N SER A 9 5.76 -10.68 17.80
CA SER A 9 5.47 -9.26 17.68
C SER A 9 6.75 -8.49 17.37
N GLU A 10 6.74 -7.65 16.33
CA GLU A 10 7.87 -6.82 15.91
C GLU A 10 8.26 -5.77 16.97
N GLU A 11 7.43 -5.53 17.96
CA GLU A 11 7.63 -4.61 19.10
C GLU A 11 8.88 -4.87 19.96
N GLU A 12 9.50 -6.05 19.86
CA GLU A 12 10.74 -6.38 20.58
C GLU A 12 12.01 -6.27 19.72
N MET A 13 11.90 -5.84 18.45
CA MET A 13 13.04 -5.75 17.52
C MET A 13 13.49 -4.31 17.31
N LYS A 14 14.79 -4.04 17.37
CA LYS A 14 15.36 -2.74 17.02
C LYS A 14 15.49 -2.62 15.50
N ALA A 15 14.97 -1.52 14.93
CA ALA A 15 15.01 -1.25 13.50
C ALA A 15 16.23 -0.40 13.13
N TYR A 16 16.87 -0.75 12.01
CA TYR A 16 17.96 0.01 11.42
C TYR A 16 17.68 0.21 9.93
N ARG A 17 18.01 1.39 9.40
CA ARG A 17 17.93 1.68 7.97
C ARG A 17 19.16 1.17 7.25
N VAL A 18 18.95 0.51 6.12
CA VAL A 18 19.99 -0.10 5.29
C VAL A 18 20.01 0.59 3.94
N GLN A 19 21.10 1.18 3.57
CA GLN A 19 21.28 1.79 2.25
C GLN A 19 22.18 0.92 1.38
N GLY A 20 21.80 0.70 0.11
CA GLY A 20 22.64 -0.01 -0.85
C GLY A 20 22.12 -1.37 -1.30
N PHE A 21 20.94 -1.82 -0.88
CA PHE A 21 20.34 -3.04 -1.43
C PHE A 21 20.07 -2.92 -2.92
N THR A 22 20.64 -3.84 -3.70
CA THR A 22 20.43 -3.92 -5.15
C THR A 22 19.39 -4.97 -5.53
N CYS A 23 19.25 -6.07 -4.75
CA CYS A 23 18.34 -7.15 -5.09
C CYS A 23 17.76 -7.86 -3.84
N THR A 24 16.62 -8.54 -4.02
CA THR A 24 15.97 -9.32 -2.95
C THR A 24 16.84 -10.48 -2.44
N ASN A 25 17.66 -11.07 -3.31
CA ASN A 25 18.60 -12.12 -2.90
C ASN A 25 19.72 -11.55 -2.02
N CYS A 26 20.19 -10.35 -2.33
CA CYS A 26 21.17 -9.63 -1.51
C CYS A 26 20.63 -9.32 -0.11
N ALA A 27 19.36 -8.92 -0.03
CA ALA A 27 18.69 -8.72 1.25
C ALA A 27 18.58 -10.01 2.06
N ALA A 28 18.26 -11.14 1.42
CA ALA A 28 18.21 -12.45 2.08
C ALA A 28 19.59 -12.92 2.56
N ILE A 29 20.65 -12.67 1.78
CA ILE A 29 22.04 -12.95 2.21
C ILE A 29 22.42 -12.10 3.42
N PHE A 30 22.07 -10.80 3.39
CA PHE A 30 22.32 -9.90 4.50
C PHE A 30 21.58 -10.35 5.76
N GLU A 31 20.30 -10.72 5.65
CA GLU A 31 19.51 -11.26 6.76
C GLU A 31 20.18 -12.47 7.41
N ASN A 32 20.64 -13.43 6.60
CA ASN A 32 21.32 -14.61 7.10
C ASN A 32 22.65 -14.24 7.78
N ASN A 33 23.45 -13.33 7.19
CA ASN A 33 24.68 -12.88 7.79
C ASN A 33 24.46 -12.18 9.14
N VAL A 34 23.36 -11.39 9.25
CA VAL A 34 22.99 -10.72 10.51
C VAL A 34 22.54 -11.73 11.57
N LYS A 35 21.79 -12.77 11.19
CA LYS A 35 21.39 -13.85 12.10
C LYS A 35 22.59 -14.64 12.68
N GLU A 36 23.70 -14.67 11.95
CA GLU A 36 24.95 -15.32 12.39
C GLU A 36 25.81 -14.44 13.32
N LEU A 37 25.46 -13.17 13.52
CA LEU A 37 26.23 -12.26 14.40
C LEU A 37 26.10 -12.65 15.88
N PRO A 38 27.19 -12.54 16.66
CA PRO A 38 27.15 -12.76 18.09
C PRO A 38 26.19 -11.80 18.79
N GLY A 39 25.26 -12.32 19.60
CA GLY A 39 24.29 -11.49 20.33
C GLY A 39 22.97 -11.28 19.61
N VAL A 40 22.85 -11.63 18.33
CA VAL A 40 21.60 -11.58 17.57
C VAL A 40 20.83 -12.89 17.77
N GLN A 41 19.56 -12.77 18.16
CA GLN A 41 18.65 -13.92 18.33
C GLN A 41 17.85 -14.19 17.05
N ASP A 42 17.41 -13.14 16.39
CA ASP A 42 16.73 -13.19 15.08
C ASP A 42 16.90 -11.85 14.33
N ALA A 43 16.80 -11.92 13.03
CA ALA A 43 16.83 -10.72 12.17
C ALA A 43 15.88 -10.92 10.98
N LYS A 44 15.23 -9.81 10.56
CA LYS A 44 14.33 -9.79 9.41
C LYS A 44 14.66 -8.57 8.56
N VAL A 45 14.93 -8.78 7.29
CA VAL A 45 15.20 -7.69 6.34
C VAL A 45 13.97 -7.38 5.53
N ASN A 46 13.53 -6.12 5.58
CA ASN A 46 12.55 -5.57 4.67
C ASN A 46 13.27 -4.90 3.51
N PHE A 47 13.35 -5.59 2.37
CA PHE A 47 14.00 -5.10 1.16
C PHE A 47 13.34 -3.84 0.61
N GLY A 48 12.00 -3.81 0.58
CA GLY A 48 11.22 -2.69 0.06
C GLY A 48 11.46 -1.40 0.85
N ALA A 49 11.32 -1.48 2.17
CA ALA A 49 11.55 -0.37 3.10
C ALA A 49 13.02 -0.06 3.34
N SER A 50 13.95 -0.90 2.85
CA SER A 50 15.38 -0.78 3.14
C SER A 50 15.68 -0.74 4.64
N LYS A 51 15.07 -1.65 5.41
CA LYS A 51 15.24 -1.78 6.86
C LYS A 51 15.67 -3.19 7.26
N VAL A 52 16.41 -3.29 8.36
CA VAL A 52 16.65 -4.56 9.07
C VAL A 52 16.12 -4.44 10.50
N TYR A 53 15.34 -5.38 10.90
CA TYR A 53 14.83 -5.55 12.27
C TYR A 53 15.69 -6.61 12.94
N VAL A 54 16.27 -6.28 14.08
CA VAL A 54 17.19 -7.17 14.81
C VAL A 54 16.69 -7.39 16.24
N LYS A 55 16.53 -8.64 16.60
CA LYS A 55 16.27 -9.06 17.98
C LYS A 55 17.58 -9.43 18.65
N GLY A 56 17.92 -8.74 19.72
CA GLY A 56 19.18 -8.93 20.45
C GLY A 56 20.05 -7.69 20.48
N THR A 57 21.34 -7.86 20.76
CA THR A 57 22.32 -6.77 20.85
C THR A 57 23.29 -6.84 19.68
N THR A 58 23.42 -5.73 18.92
CA THR A 58 24.38 -5.58 17.84
C THR A 58 24.75 -4.10 17.68
N THR A 59 25.86 -3.84 17.03
CA THR A 59 26.35 -2.51 16.72
C THR A 59 26.20 -2.21 15.21
N ILE A 60 26.15 -0.91 14.85
CA ILE A 60 26.11 -0.49 13.44
C ILE A 60 27.32 -1.03 12.69
N GLU A 61 28.49 -1.03 13.31
CA GLU A 61 29.73 -1.55 12.68
C GLU A 61 29.65 -3.06 12.37
N GLU A 62 29.04 -3.85 13.26
CA GLU A 62 28.83 -5.29 13.03
C GLU A 62 27.84 -5.53 11.91
N LEU A 63 26.76 -4.75 11.85
CA LEU A 63 25.79 -4.81 10.76
C LEU A 63 26.43 -4.38 9.42
N GLU A 64 27.25 -3.32 9.39
CA GLU A 64 27.97 -2.93 8.18
C GLU A 64 28.97 -4.01 7.74
N LYS A 65 29.64 -4.70 8.68
CA LYS A 65 30.49 -5.87 8.36
C LYS A 65 29.69 -7.01 7.76
N ALA A 66 28.51 -7.31 8.30
CA ALA A 66 27.60 -8.32 7.73
C ALA A 66 27.14 -7.93 6.33
N GLY A 67 27.01 -6.62 6.05
CA GLY A 67 26.63 -6.04 4.76
C GLY A 67 27.80 -5.67 3.84
N ALA A 68 29.05 -5.96 4.23
CA ALA A 68 30.23 -5.54 3.47
C ALA A 68 30.32 -6.11 2.04
N PHE A 69 29.61 -7.21 1.75
CA PHE A 69 29.55 -7.82 0.42
C PHE A 69 28.85 -6.94 -0.63
N GLU A 70 28.03 -5.97 -0.21
CA GLU A 70 27.35 -4.96 -1.05
C GLU A 70 27.68 -3.51 -0.66
N ASN A 71 28.66 -3.28 0.21
CA ASN A 71 28.96 -1.96 0.79
C ASN A 71 27.72 -1.32 1.44
N LEU A 72 26.88 -2.12 2.11
CA LEU A 72 25.69 -1.63 2.77
C LEU A 72 26.07 -0.62 3.85
N LYS A 73 25.36 0.49 3.88
CA LYS A 73 25.46 1.51 4.92
C LYS A 73 24.29 1.37 5.86
N ILE A 74 24.60 1.24 7.15
CA ILE A 74 23.62 1.04 8.19
C ILE A 74 23.52 2.31 9.04
N ARG A 75 22.29 2.68 9.41
CA ARG A 75 22.04 3.82 10.31
C ARG A 75 20.95 3.45 11.31
N ASP A 76 20.97 4.12 12.44
CA ASP A 76 19.85 4.06 13.37
C ASP A 76 18.62 4.68 12.70
N GLU A 77 17.44 4.19 12.99
CA GLU A 77 16.20 4.67 12.40
C GLU A 77 15.97 6.19 12.65
N LYS A 78 16.46 6.68 13.78
CA LYS A 78 16.33 8.08 14.24
C LYS A 78 17.39 9.03 13.68
N GLU A 79 18.46 8.51 13.05
CA GLU A 79 19.53 9.38 12.52
C GLU A 79 19.09 10.17 11.29
N GLN A 80 19.53 11.44 11.24
CA GLN A 80 19.25 12.36 10.14
C GLN A 80 19.77 11.83 8.80
N ARG A 81 19.02 12.12 7.75
CA ARG A 81 19.41 11.84 6.37
C ARG A 81 20.70 12.57 6.01
N VAL A 82 21.72 11.86 5.57
CA VAL A 82 22.81 12.45 4.83
C VAL A 82 22.30 12.75 3.42
N GLU A 83 22.47 13.98 2.93
CA GLU A 83 22.16 14.33 1.54
C GLU A 83 22.79 13.30 0.59
N ARG A 84 21.97 12.77 -0.30
CA ARG A 84 22.48 11.81 -1.30
C ARG A 84 23.42 12.53 -2.24
N GLU A 85 24.66 12.05 -2.32
CA GLU A 85 25.57 12.53 -3.35
C GLU A 85 24.94 12.31 -4.74
N PRO A 86 25.00 13.29 -5.64
CA PRO A 86 24.53 13.12 -7.00
C PRO A 86 25.10 11.85 -7.63
N PHE A 87 24.29 11.13 -8.39
CA PHE A 87 24.62 9.85 -9.02
C PHE A 87 26.03 9.82 -9.65
N TRP A 88 26.43 10.91 -10.29
CA TRP A 88 27.76 11.03 -10.94
C TRP A 88 28.95 11.24 -10.00
N LYS A 89 28.74 11.57 -8.71
CA LYS A 89 29.80 11.74 -7.71
C LYS A 89 30.02 10.51 -6.83
N GLN A 90 29.20 9.50 -6.94
CA GLN A 90 29.32 8.28 -6.15
C GLN A 90 30.65 7.58 -6.48
N LYS A 91 31.42 7.21 -5.45
CA LYS A 91 32.74 6.58 -5.58
C LYS A 91 32.75 5.32 -6.45
N GLU A 92 31.65 4.58 -6.48
CA GLU A 92 31.49 3.38 -7.31
C GLU A 92 31.42 3.73 -8.80
N ASN A 93 30.74 4.81 -9.16
CA ASN A 93 30.60 5.25 -10.55
C ASN A 93 31.93 5.85 -11.09
N ILE A 94 32.78 6.40 -10.22
CA ILE A 94 34.11 6.90 -10.63
C ILE A 94 34.97 5.76 -11.20
N LYS A 95 34.93 4.56 -10.61
CA LYS A 95 35.64 3.38 -11.13
C LYS A 95 35.13 2.98 -12.51
N VAL A 96 33.81 3.08 -12.76
CA VAL A 96 33.22 2.80 -14.07
C VAL A 96 33.69 3.83 -15.11
N TYR A 97 33.78 5.11 -14.75
CA TYR A 97 34.28 6.15 -15.66
C TYR A 97 35.73 5.94 -16.02
N ILE A 98 36.59 5.56 -15.05
CA ILE A 98 38.02 5.26 -15.30
C ILE A 98 38.12 4.01 -16.20
N SER A 99 37.34 2.96 -15.92
CA SER A 99 37.29 1.74 -16.73
C SER A 99 36.86 2.03 -18.17
N ALA A 100 35.79 2.85 -18.34
CA ALA A 100 35.31 3.26 -19.66
C ALA A 100 36.37 4.09 -20.45
N LEU A 101 37.06 5.00 -19.76
CA LEU A 101 38.18 5.75 -20.38
C LEU A 101 39.29 4.80 -20.84
N LEU A 102 39.67 3.84 -20.00
CA LEU A 102 40.67 2.84 -20.35
C LEU A 102 40.23 1.98 -21.54
N LEU A 103 38.98 1.57 -21.61
CA LEU A 103 38.42 0.84 -22.75
C LEU A 103 38.57 1.65 -24.04
N VAL A 104 38.15 2.92 -24.03
CA VAL A 104 38.21 3.78 -25.23
C VAL A 104 39.68 3.99 -25.67
N VAL A 105 40.57 4.27 -24.72
CA VAL A 105 42.01 4.44 -25.01
C VAL A 105 42.60 3.13 -25.60
N SER A 106 42.26 1.98 -25.01
CA SER A 106 42.75 0.68 -25.49
C SER A 106 42.22 0.34 -26.87
N TRP A 107 40.97 0.71 -27.17
CA TRP A 107 40.37 0.53 -28.50
C TRP A 107 41.12 1.37 -29.55
N PHE A 108 41.42 2.66 -29.28
CA PHE A 108 42.23 3.50 -30.16
C PHE A 108 43.66 2.96 -30.35
N LEU A 109 44.28 2.40 -29.30
CA LEU A 109 45.59 1.77 -29.40
C LEU A 109 45.52 0.48 -30.23
N GLY A 110 44.41 -0.28 -30.13
CA GLY A 110 44.18 -1.47 -30.96
C GLY A 110 44.07 -1.15 -32.44
N GLU A 111 43.37 -0.07 -32.81
CA GLU A 111 43.29 0.45 -34.17
C GLU A 111 44.69 0.85 -34.75
N GLN A 112 45.57 1.42 -33.90
CA GLN A 112 46.90 1.88 -34.33
C GLN A 112 47.95 0.76 -34.38
N TYR A 113 47.98 -0.14 -33.41
CA TYR A 113 49.04 -1.13 -33.21
C TYR A 113 48.58 -2.57 -33.48
N GLY A 114 47.31 -2.79 -33.75
CA GLY A 114 46.69 -4.10 -33.86
C GLY A 114 46.14 -4.61 -32.51
N GLU A 115 45.04 -5.33 -32.55
CA GLU A 115 44.36 -5.81 -31.34
C GLU A 115 45.17 -6.84 -30.53
N GLU A 116 46.08 -7.59 -31.19
CA GLU A 116 46.95 -8.58 -30.55
C GLU A 116 48.19 -7.93 -29.88
N HIS A 117 48.38 -6.63 -30.03
CA HIS A 117 49.54 -5.95 -29.43
C HIS A 117 49.37 -5.85 -27.90
N VAL A 118 50.49 -6.00 -27.18
CA VAL A 118 50.53 -6.01 -25.70
C VAL A 118 49.93 -4.75 -25.05
N LEU A 119 50.07 -3.60 -25.70
CA LEU A 119 49.62 -2.29 -25.16
C LEU A 119 48.09 -2.21 -25.05
N PRO A 120 47.24 -2.48 -26.08
CA PRO A 120 45.81 -2.54 -25.96
C PRO A 120 45.37 -3.59 -24.95
N THR A 121 45.97 -4.79 -24.96
CA THR A 121 45.62 -5.90 -24.05
C THR A 121 45.83 -5.51 -22.59
N ILE A 122 46.91 -4.83 -22.22
CA ILE A 122 47.14 -4.32 -20.85
C ILE A 122 46.06 -3.29 -20.46
N GLY A 123 45.68 -2.43 -21.37
CA GLY A 123 44.65 -1.43 -21.13
C GLY A 123 43.27 -2.06 -20.93
N TYR A 124 42.90 -3.06 -21.73
CA TYR A 124 41.65 -3.83 -21.52
C TYR A 124 41.69 -4.61 -20.22
N ALA A 125 42.81 -5.28 -19.88
CA ALA A 125 42.95 -5.96 -18.60
C ALA A 125 42.78 -5.02 -17.40
N ALA A 126 43.40 -3.81 -17.47
CA ALA A 126 43.25 -2.79 -16.44
C ALA A 126 41.78 -2.31 -16.32
N SER A 127 41.11 -2.12 -17.47
CA SER A 127 39.68 -1.78 -17.52
C SER A 127 38.82 -2.85 -16.84
N ILE A 128 39.06 -4.14 -17.16
CA ILE A 128 38.34 -5.28 -16.55
C ILE A 128 38.56 -5.32 -15.03
N LEU A 129 39.82 -5.17 -14.57
CA LEU A 129 40.13 -5.25 -13.14
C LEU A 129 39.54 -4.08 -12.35
N ILE A 130 39.61 -2.86 -12.87
CA ILE A 130 39.10 -1.67 -12.17
C ILE A 130 37.56 -1.65 -12.17
N GLY A 131 36.94 -1.86 -13.32
CA GLY A 131 35.51 -1.85 -13.47
C GLY A 131 34.84 -3.08 -12.87
N GLY A 132 35.45 -4.26 -12.99
CA GLY A 132 34.92 -5.56 -12.55
C GLY A 132 35.28 -5.93 -11.10
N TYR A 133 36.05 -5.11 -10.36
CA TYR A 133 36.50 -5.47 -9.02
C TYR A 133 35.40 -5.97 -8.08
N SER A 134 34.32 -5.23 -7.97
CA SER A 134 33.17 -5.59 -7.12
C SER A 134 32.47 -6.85 -7.64
N LEU A 135 32.30 -6.95 -8.96
CA LEU A 135 31.67 -8.07 -9.63
C LEU A 135 32.44 -9.39 -9.37
N PHE A 136 33.78 -9.37 -9.53
CA PHE A 136 34.61 -10.56 -9.31
C PHE A 136 34.61 -11.03 -7.86
N ILE A 137 34.67 -10.13 -6.90
CA ILE A 137 34.61 -10.51 -5.47
C ILE A 137 33.27 -11.21 -5.17
N LYS A 138 32.15 -10.61 -5.62
CA LYS A 138 30.83 -11.19 -5.44
C LYS A 138 30.69 -12.52 -6.18
N GLY A 139 31.07 -12.55 -7.45
CA GLY A 139 30.93 -13.71 -8.30
C GLY A 139 31.77 -14.91 -7.84
N LEU A 140 33.04 -14.72 -7.46
CA LEU A 140 33.90 -15.77 -6.95
C LEU A 140 33.43 -16.29 -5.57
N LYS A 141 32.96 -15.42 -4.69
CA LYS A 141 32.39 -15.80 -3.40
C LYS A 141 31.13 -16.63 -3.58
N ASN A 142 30.24 -16.26 -4.52
CA ASN A 142 29.02 -16.99 -4.81
C ASN A 142 29.33 -18.33 -5.50
N LEU A 143 30.30 -18.35 -6.39
CA LEU A 143 30.77 -19.58 -7.03
C LEU A 143 31.34 -20.59 -6.01
N SER A 144 32.10 -20.13 -5.00
CA SER A 144 32.62 -20.99 -3.92
C SER A 144 31.51 -21.62 -3.07
N ARG A 145 30.32 -21.00 -3.06
CA ARG A 145 29.13 -21.51 -2.37
C ARG A 145 28.15 -22.26 -3.28
N LEU A 146 28.53 -22.49 -4.55
CA LEU A 146 27.69 -23.09 -5.61
C LEU A 146 26.37 -22.33 -5.82
N ASN A 147 26.39 -21.05 -5.57
CA ASN A 147 25.25 -20.17 -5.82
C ASN A 147 25.43 -19.47 -7.17
N PHE A 148 24.66 -19.90 -8.15
CA PHE A 148 24.73 -19.40 -9.54
C PHE A 148 23.78 -18.22 -9.69
N ASP A 149 24.30 -17.03 -9.36
CA ASP A 149 23.61 -15.77 -9.59
C ASP A 149 24.17 -15.01 -10.80
N MET A 150 23.64 -13.84 -11.05
CA MET A 150 24.02 -12.94 -12.11
C MET A 150 25.54 -12.58 -12.05
N ASN A 151 26.07 -12.30 -10.83
CA ASN A 151 27.47 -11.97 -10.65
C ASN A 151 28.39 -13.15 -11.01
N THR A 152 27.97 -14.36 -10.65
CA THR A 152 28.70 -15.60 -10.96
C THR A 152 28.76 -15.83 -12.49
N LEU A 153 27.61 -15.72 -13.18
CA LEU A 153 27.54 -15.90 -14.63
C LEU A 153 28.44 -14.90 -15.37
N MET A 154 28.35 -13.63 -15.01
CA MET A 154 29.18 -12.58 -15.61
C MET A 154 30.67 -12.77 -15.32
N THR A 155 31.02 -13.15 -14.08
CA THR A 155 32.41 -13.44 -13.71
C THR A 155 33.00 -14.57 -14.57
N ILE A 156 32.25 -15.68 -14.77
CA ILE A 156 32.68 -16.79 -15.62
C ILE A 156 32.82 -16.33 -17.08
N ALA A 157 31.87 -15.56 -17.59
CA ALA A 157 31.87 -15.07 -18.96
C ALA A 157 33.09 -14.15 -19.24
N ILE A 158 33.37 -13.20 -18.34
CA ILE A 158 34.48 -12.26 -18.51
C ILE A 158 35.84 -12.95 -18.40
N ILE A 159 36.04 -13.83 -17.40
CA ILE A 159 37.26 -14.61 -17.25
C ILE A 159 37.45 -15.52 -18.47
N GLY A 160 36.38 -16.18 -18.94
CA GLY A 160 36.42 -17.00 -20.13
C GLY A 160 36.78 -16.21 -21.39
N ALA A 161 36.20 -15.03 -21.60
CA ALA A 161 36.57 -14.13 -22.71
C ALA A 161 38.05 -13.74 -22.68
N ALA A 162 38.57 -13.38 -21.51
CA ALA A 162 39.99 -13.06 -21.33
C ALA A 162 40.90 -14.27 -21.68
N ILE A 163 40.52 -15.50 -21.30
CA ILE A 163 41.31 -16.72 -21.59
C ILE A 163 41.36 -17.02 -23.07
N ILE A 164 40.26 -16.80 -23.83
CA ILE A 164 40.24 -17.05 -25.29
C ILE A 164 40.80 -15.87 -26.10
N GLY A 165 41.24 -14.79 -25.44
CA GLY A 165 41.86 -13.63 -26.08
C GLY A 165 40.91 -12.47 -26.40
N GLU A 166 39.65 -12.56 -26.10
CA GLU A 166 38.61 -11.54 -26.38
C GLU A 166 38.56 -10.47 -25.27
N TRP A 167 39.72 -9.82 -25.03
CA TRP A 167 39.87 -8.84 -23.95
C TRP A 167 39.00 -7.60 -24.11
N GLY A 168 38.82 -7.10 -25.33
CA GLY A 168 38.00 -5.94 -25.63
C GLY A 168 36.51 -6.18 -25.36
N GLU A 169 36.00 -7.35 -25.73
CA GLU A 169 34.64 -7.75 -25.45
C GLU A 169 34.41 -7.97 -23.95
N GLY A 170 35.36 -8.64 -23.26
CA GLY A 170 35.31 -8.81 -21.80
C GLY A 170 35.26 -7.47 -21.05
N ALA A 171 36.09 -6.49 -21.46
CA ALA A 171 36.07 -5.15 -20.88
C ALA A 171 34.75 -4.42 -21.13
N THR A 172 34.17 -4.58 -22.31
CA THR A 172 32.87 -4.02 -22.65
C THR A 172 31.75 -4.63 -21.81
N VAL A 173 31.74 -5.95 -21.63
CA VAL A 173 30.77 -6.64 -20.76
C VAL A 173 30.84 -6.09 -19.34
N VAL A 174 32.04 -5.87 -18.77
CA VAL A 174 32.21 -5.27 -17.42
C VAL A 174 31.56 -3.90 -17.33
N ILE A 175 31.82 -3.03 -18.29
CA ILE A 175 31.35 -1.63 -18.24
C ILE A 175 29.84 -1.58 -18.42
N LEU A 176 29.32 -2.30 -19.41
CA LEU A 176 27.90 -2.34 -19.68
C LEU A 176 27.14 -2.98 -18.52
N PHE A 177 27.68 -4.01 -17.87
CA PHE A 177 27.12 -4.58 -16.66
C PHE A 177 27.09 -3.59 -15.50
N ALA A 178 28.17 -2.85 -15.28
CA ALA A 178 28.23 -1.81 -14.24
C ALA A 178 27.22 -0.69 -14.49
N ILE A 179 27.02 -0.28 -15.75
CA ILE A 179 25.98 0.68 -16.14
C ILE A 179 24.58 0.12 -15.85
N SER A 180 24.34 -1.16 -16.18
CA SER A 180 23.06 -1.82 -15.88
C SER A 180 22.76 -1.83 -14.38
N GLU A 181 23.71 -2.25 -13.56
CA GLU A 181 23.57 -2.26 -12.09
C GLU A 181 23.33 -0.85 -11.54
N ALA A 182 23.97 0.17 -12.11
CA ALA A 182 23.77 1.56 -11.73
C ALA A 182 22.38 2.08 -12.13
N LEU A 183 21.87 1.73 -13.32
CA LEU A 183 20.51 2.08 -13.77
C LEU A 183 19.44 1.36 -12.97
N GLU A 184 19.67 0.11 -12.61
CA GLU A 184 18.79 -0.67 -11.74
C GLU A 184 18.65 -0.01 -10.36
N ARG A 185 19.77 0.34 -9.73
CA ARG A 185 19.79 1.09 -8.47
C ARG A 185 19.05 2.41 -8.59
N TYR A 186 19.34 3.20 -9.61
CA TYR A 186 18.67 4.47 -9.86
C TYR A 186 17.16 4.31 -10.01
N SER A 187 16.72 3.30 -10.73
CA SER A 187 15.29 3.06 -10.98
C SER A 187 14.56 2.61 -9.72
N MET A 188 15.18 1.75 -8.92
CA MET A 188 14.64 1.33 -7.64
C MET A 188 14.59 2.50 -6.64
N ASP A 189 15.64 3.32 -6.59
CA ASP A 189 15.67 4.53 -5.78
C ASP A 189 14.60 5.52 -6.22
N LYS A 190 14.36 5.67 -7.53
CA LYS A 190 13.31 6.52 -8.07
C LYS A 190 11.91 6.04 -7.69
N ALA A 191 11.67 4.74 -7.75
CA ALA A 191 10.42 4.13 -7.29
C ALA A 191 10.20 4.35 -5.78
N ARG A 192 11.23 4.13 -4.96
CA ARG A 192 11.21 4.37 -3.50
C ARG A 192 11.06 5.84 -3.14
N GLN A 193 11.65 6.76 -3.91
CA GLN A 193 11.55 8.21 -3.66
C GLN A 193 10.10 8.71 -3.60
N SER A 194 9.19 8.04 -4.32
CA SER A 194 7.76 8.35 -4.25
C SER A 194 7.17 8.12 -2.86
N ILE A 195 7.66 7.13 -2.14
CA ILE A 195 7.23 6.80 -0.78
C ILE A 195 8.01 7.64 0.24
N GLU A 196 9.31 7.81 0.04
CA GLU A 196 10.14 8.67 0.88
C GLU A 196 9.63 10.12 0.92
N SER A 197 9.03 10.61 -0.18
CA SER A 197 8.44 11.95 -0.20
C SER A 197 7.27 12.14 0.77
N LEU A 198 6.63 11.05 1.21
CA LEU A 198 5.62 11.09 2.28
C LEU A 198 6.25 11.37 3.66
N MET A 199 7.49 10.91 3.88
CA MET A 199 8.20 11.10 5.15
C MET A 199 8.68 12.52 5.37
N ASP A 200 8.92 13.28 4.29
CA ASP A 200 9.39 14.68 4.35
C ASP A 200 8.24 15.69 4.35
N ILE A 201 7.00 15.23 4.53
CA ILE A 201 5.80 16.09 4.50
C ILE A 201 5.67 16.92 5.77
N ALA A 202 5.87 16.32 6.95
CA ALA A 202 5.75 17.02 8.24
C ALA A 202 7.06 17.73 8.62
N PRO A 203 6.98 18.92 9.25
CA PRO A 203 8.15 19.59 9.81
C PRO A 203 8.77 18.79 10.96
N LYS A 204 10.08 18.91 11.11
CA LYS A 204 10.81 18.26 12.22
C LYS A 204 10.82 19.04 13.50
N GLU A 205 10.39 20.29 13.47
CA GLU A 205 10.31 21.20 14.62
C GLU A 205 8.97 21.93 14.60
N ALA A 206 8.47 22.25 15.76
CA ALA A 206 7.26 23.03 15.92
C ALA A 206 7.40 24.08 17.01
N LEU A 207 6.65 25.19 16.86
CA LEU A 207 6.52 26.20 17.91
C LEU A 207 5.53 25.67 18.95
N ILE A 208 6.04 25.37 20.13
CA ILE A 208 5.26 24.81 21.24
C ILE A 208 5.19 25.83 22.38
N ARG A 209 4.00 25.97 22.96
CA ARG A 209 3.79 26.76 24.19
C ARG A 209 3.60 25.81 25.37
N ARG A 210 4.53 25.90 26.34
CA ARG A 210 4.45 25.26 27.66
C ARG A 210 4.28 26.31 28.72
N GLY A 211 3.10 26.38 29.34
CA GLY A 211 2.76 27.49 30.24
C GLY A 211 2.69 28.82 29.49
N ASN A 212 3.59 29.78 29.82
CA ASN A 212 3.66 31.10 29.18
C ASN A 212 4.85 31.28 28.23
N GLU A 213 5.67 30.26 28.04
CA GLU A 213 6.86 30.31 27.18
C GLU A 213 6.60 29.63 25.85
N GLU A 214 7.01 30.26 24.75
CA GLU A 214 6.97 29.74 23.41
C GLU A 214 8.40 29.35 22.97
N MET A 215 8.60 28.13 22.52
CA MET A 215 9.88 27.64 22.11
C MET A 215 9.76 26.71 20.88
N MET A 216 10.78 26.73 20.03
CA MET A 216 10.91 25.73 18.94
C MET A 216 11.41 24.43 19.55
N ILE A 217 10.66 23.35 19.36
CA ILE A 217 10.99 22.02 19.91
C ILE A 217 11.02 21.02 18.77
N HIS A 218 11.99 20.10 18.81
CA HIS A 218 12.06 18.98 17.89
C HIS A 218 10.88 18.02 18.15
N VAL A 219 10.31 17.43 17.10
CA VAL A 219 9.10 16.61 17.20
C VAL A 219 9.24 15.43 18.17
N ASP A 220 10.43 14.86 18.31
CA ASP A 220 10.69 13.76 19.26
C ASP A 220 10.60 14.18 20.73
N ASP A 221 10.74 15.48 21.03
CA ASP A 221 10.71 16.05 22.39
C ASP A 221 9.33 16.66 22.73
N ILE A 222 8.38 16.65 21.77
CA ILE A 222 7.02 17.13 21.98
C ILE A 222 6.22 16.10 22.78
N GLN A 223 5.48 16.57 23.79
CA GLN A 223 4.68 15.72 24.66
C GLN A 223 3.19 15.85 24.38
N VAL A 224 2.46 14.78 24.64
CA VAL A 224 0.98 14.80 24.59
C VAL A 224 0.48 15.83 25.62
N GLY A 225 -0.37 16.74 25.15
CA GLY A 225 -0.91 17.85 25.94
C GLY A 225 -0.24 19.20 25.70
N ASP A 226 0.92 19.25 25.04
CA ASP A 226 1.55 20.50 24.60
C ASP A 226 0.64 21.28 23.65
N ILE A 227 0.77 22.61 23.63
CA ILE A 227 0.03 23.46 22.70
C ILE A 227 0.95 23.88 21.55
N MET A 228 0.68 23.34 20.37
CA MET A 228 1.38 23.70 19.14
C MET A 228 0.73 24.93 18.50
N ILE A 229 1.55 25.93 18.15
CA ILE A 229 1.11 27.15 17.47
C ILE A 229 1.45 27.03 15.99
N VAL A 230 0.43 27.06 15.13
CA VAL A 230 0.58 26.92 13.70
C VAL A 230 0.14 28.17 12.98
N LYS A 231 1.09 28.88 12.39
CA LYS A 231 0.84 30.14 11.65
C LYS A 231 0.38 29.84 10.23
N PRO A 232 -0.29 30.78 9.54
CA PRO A 232 -0.59 30.66 8.11
C PRO A 232 0.65 30.33 7.28
N GLY A 233 0.51 29.42 6.33
CA GLY A 233 1.58 28.94 5.48
C GLY A 233 2.50 27.89 6.12
N GLN A 234 2.29 27.53 7.39
CA GLN A 234 3.06 26.48 8.08
C GLN A 234 2.34 25.14 8.02
N LYS A 235 3.13 24.05 8.03
CA LYS A 235 2.61 22.70 8.17
C LYS A 235 2.54 22.30 9.64
N LEU A 236 1.54 21.49 9.98
CA LEU A 236 1.42 20.87 11.30
C LEU A 236 2.49 19.79 11.48
N ALA A 237 3.16 19.78 12.61
CA ALA A 237 4.19 18.80 12.94
C ALA A 237 3.62 17.56 13.63
N MET A 238 2.50 17.71 14.37
CA MET A 238 1.90 16.66 15.20
C MET A 238 0.40 16.59 14.99
N ASP A 239 -0.18 15.43 15.29
CA ASP A 239 -1.63 15.25 15.37
C ASP A 239 -2.17 15.92 16.64
N GLY A 240 -3.36 16.51 16.55
CA GLY A 240 -3.96 17.16 17.71
C GLY A 240 -5.39 17.64 17.47
N ILE A 241 -5.92 18.36 18.46
CA ILE A 241 -7.25 18.96 18.44
C ILE A 241 -7.08 20.48 18.51
N VAL A 242 -7.80 21.19 17.65
CA VAL A 242 -7.82 22.66 17.67
C VAL A 242 -8.45 23.16 18.97
N VAL A 243 -7.71 23.91 19.77
CA VAL A 243 -8.22 24.52 21.02
C VAL A 243 -8.58 25.98 20.82
N LYS A 244 -7.98 26.63 19.81
CA LYS A 244 -8.30 28.05 19.51
C LYS A 244 -7.96 28.37 18.06
N GLY A 245 -8.82 29.16 17.43
CA GLY A 245 -8.67 29.62 16.05
C GLY A 245 -9.61 28.90 15.08
N THR A 246 -9.64 29.41 13.87
CA THR A 246 -10.34 28.83 12.71
C THR A 246 -9.47 29.04 11.49
N SER A 247 -9.30 28.00 10.68
CA SER A 247 -8.52 28.09 9.45
C SER A 247 -8.96 27.03 8.44
N THR A 248 -8.54 27.20 7.20
CA THR A 248 -8.59 26.17 6.16
C THR A 248 -7.28 25.40 6.14
N LEU A 249 -7.38 24.07 6.17
CA LEU A 249 -6.25 23.16 6.14
C LEU A 249 -6.25 22.36 4.83
N ASN A 250 -5.15 22.41 4.10
CA ASN A 250 -4.92 21.53 2.98
C ASN A 250 -4.37 20.19 3.48
N GLN A 251 -5.19 19.16 3.40
CA GLN A 251 -4.91 17.82 3.91
C GLN A 251 -4.45 16.85 2.80
N ALA A 252 -4.19 17.34 1.57
CA ALA A 252 -3.83 16.53 0.42
C ALA A 252 -2.68 15.52 0.68
N ALA A 253 -1.77 15.88 1.57
CA ALA A 253 -0.65 15.04 1.96
C ALA A 253 -1.05 13.75 2.70
N ILE A 254 -2.19 13.77 3.40
CA ILE A 254 -2.70 12.66 4.21
C ILE A 254 -3.88 11.98 3.51
N THR A 255 -4.83 12.78 3.02
CA THR A 255 -6.09 12.27 2.42
C THR A 255 -6.01 12.11 0.90
N GLY A 256 -5.06 12.75 0.25
CA GLY A 256 -5.01 12.83 -1.22
C GLY A 256 -5.98 13.85 -1.83
N GLU A 257 -6.81 14.53 -1.03
CA GLU A 257 -7.77 15.53 -1.50
C GLU A 257 -7.13 16.91 -1.54
N SER A 258 -7.20 17.57 -2.70
CA SER A 258 -6.62 18.92 -2.88
C SER A 258 -7.54 20.06 -2.41
N VAL A 259 -8.78 19.75 -2.01
CA VAL A 259 -9.73 20.78 -1.54
C VAL A 259 -9.46 21.05 -0.05
N PRO A 260 -9.13 22.30 0.34
CA PRO A 260 -8.91 22.65 1.72
C PRO A 260 -10.19 22.49 2.56
N VAL A 261 -10.02 21.99 3.80
CA VAL A 261 -11.11 21.73 4.75
C VAL A 261 -11.05 22.78 5.86
N THR A 262 -12.17 23.45 6.15
CA THR A 262 -12.26 24.37 7.27
C THR A 262 -12.25 23.60 8.59
N LYS A 263 -11.36 24.01 9.50
CA LYS A 263 -11.22 23.46 10.87
C LYS A 263 -11.45 24.55 11.91
N THR A 264 -12.21 24.18 12.92
CA THR A 264 -12.61 25.04 14.04
C THR A 264 -12.25 24.40 15.38
N THR A 265 -12.54 25.06 16.50
CA THR A 265 -12.30 24.52 17.83
C THR A 265 -13.00 23.16 18.02
N ASN A 266 -12.29 22.20 18.61
CA ASN A 266 -12.59 20.80 18.81
C ASN A 266 -12.47 19.89 17.58
N ASP A 267 -12.07 20.41 16.41
CA ASP A 267 -11.79 19.56 15.25
C ASP A 267 -10.40 18.92 15.36
N GLU A 268 -10.31 17.67 14.91
CA GLU A 268 -9.04 16.97 14.76
C GLU A 268 -8.26 17.47 13.55
N VAL A 269 -6.92 17.56 13.73
CA VAL A 269 -5.96 17.96 12.71
C VAL A 269 -4.75 17.03 12.73
N PHE A 270 -4.10 16.85 11.57
CA PHE A 270 -3.08 15.83 11.36
C PHE A 270 -1.74 16.42 10.99
N ALA A 271 -0.65 15.76 11.41
CA ALA A 271 0.71 16.06 11.02
C ALA A 271 0.86 16.07 9.50
N GLY A 272 1.66 17.00 8.96
CA GLY A 272 1.89 17.12 7.51
C GLY A 272 0.87 17.98 6.76
N THR A 273 -0.26 18.35 7.36
CA THR A 273 -1.26 19.24 6.73
C THR A 273 -0.79 20.68 6.70
N LEU A 274 -1.11 21.42 5.64
CA LEU A 274 -0.72 22.81 5.46
C LEU A 274 -1.83 23.74 5.98
N ASN A 275 -1.48 24.62 6.90
CA ASN A 275 -2.37 25.67 7.38
C ASN A 275 -2.36 26.87 6.40
N GLU A 276 -3.50 27.24 5.84
CA GLU A 276 -3.56 28.25 4.76
C GLU A 276 -3.76 29.67 5.29
N GLU A 277 -4.78 29.92 6.12
CA GLU A 277 -5.26 31.30 6.38
C GLU A 277 -5.17 31.76 7.83
N GLY A 278 -5.58 30.95 8.79
CA GLY A 278 -5.77 31.35 10.18
C GLY A 278 -4.60 30.95 11.09
N LEU A 279 -4.50 31.60 12.25
CA LEU A 279 -3.64 31.14 13.33
C LEU A 279 -4.37 30.05 14.12
N LEU A 280 -3.76 28.89 14.29
CA LEU A 280 -4.31 27.78 15.06
C LEU A 280 -3.45 27.51 16.29
N GLU A 281 -4.11 27.28 17.43
CA GLU A 281 -3.52 26.66 18.60
C GLU A 281 -4.07 25.23 18.70
N VAL A 282 -3.18 24.25 18.65
CA VAL A 282 -3.53 22.83 18.57
C VAL A 282 -2.96 22.11 19.78
N LYS A 283 -3.81 21.43 20.54
CA LYS A 283 -3.37 20.56 21.64
C LYS A 283 -2.92 19.22 21.06
N VAL A 284 -1.67 18.87 21.26
CA VAL A 284 -1.08 17.61 20.80
C VAL A 284 -1.76 16.44 21.51
N THR A 285 -2.21 15.45 20.74
CA THR A 285 -2.94 14.27 21.25
C THR A 285 -2.17 12.97 21.12
N LYS A 286 -1.17 12.90 20.23
CA LYS A 286 -0.39 11.69 19.95
C LYS A 286 1.11 11.97 20.03
N ARG A 287 1.92 10.94 20.29
CA ARG A 287 3.38 11.00 20.11
C ARG A 287 3.73 10.97 18.63
N VAL A 288 4.96 11.35 18.27
CA VAL A 288 5.42 11.39 16.87
C VAL A 288 5.28 10.03 16.17
N GLU A 289 5.60 8.95 16.87
CA GLU A 289 5.50 7.56 16.38
C GLU A 289 4.05 7.10 16.16
N ASP A 290 3.10 7.67 16.91
CA ASP A 290 1.67 7.34 16.86
C ASP A 290 0.86 8.27 15.94
N THR A 291 1.51 9.27 15.31
CA THR A 291 0.82 10.16 14.39
C THR A 291 0.26 9.39 13.18
N THR A 292 -0.84 9.87 12.65
CA THR A 292 -1.47 9.28 11.45
C THR A 292 -0.48 9.16 10.30
N LEU A 293 0.36 10.18 10.08
CA LEU A 293 1.40 10.15 9.06
C LEU A 293 2.44 9.05 9.32
N SER A 294 2.91 8.89 10.57
CA SER A 294 3.88 7.83 10.93
C SER A 294 3.30 6.43 10.71
N LYS A 295 2.03 6.23 11.06
CA LYS A 295 1.32 4.96 10.80
C LYS A 295 1.19 4.67 9.30
N ILE A 296 0.82 5.67 8.48
CA ILE A 296 0.76 5.53 7.02
C ILE A 296 2.13 5.11 6.47
N ILE A 297 3.19 5.77 6.89
CA ILE A 297 4.57 5.47 6.46
C ILE A 297 4.93 4.03 6.84
N HIS A 298 4.67 3.62 8.09
CA HIS A 298 4.94 2.27 8.57
C HIS A 298 4.20 1.20 7.74
N LEU A 299 2.91 1.40 7.50
CA LEU A 299 2.09 0.47 6.70
C LEU A 299 2.55 0.39 5.24
N VAL A 300 2.98 1.50 4.64
CA VAL A 300 3.56 1.50 3.27
C VAL A 300 4.91 0.78 3.26
N GLU A 301 5.74 0.94 4.29
CA GLU A 301 7.01 0.23 4.43
C GLU A 301 6.79 -1.28 4.64
N GLU A 302 5.82 -1.69 5.46
CA GLU A 302 5.44 -3.11 5.62
C GLU A 302 4.91 -3.71 4.33
N ALA A 303 4.04 -2.96 3.61
CA ALA A 303 3.51 -3.38 2.32
C ALA A 303 4.59 -3.79 1.31
N GLN A 304 5.75 -3.16 1.38
CA GLN A 304 6.89 -3.49 0.52
C GLN A 304 7.63 -4.77 0.94
N ALA A 305 7.41 -5.26 2.17
CA ALA A 305 8.00 -6.50 2.65
C ALA A 305 7.30 -7.74 2.08
N GLU A 306 6.02 -7.65 1.77
CA GLU A 306 5.24 -8.76 1.25
C GLU A 306 5.47 -8.97 -0.25
N ARG A 307 5.96 -10.18 -0.60
CA ARG A 307 6.25 -10.54 -1.98
C ARG A 307 4.96 -10.77 -2.76
N ALA A 308 4.83 -10.08 -3.88
CA ALA A 308 3.76 -10.32 -4.84
C ALA A 308 3.83 -11.74 -5.45
N PRO A 309 2.70 -12.38 -5.78
CA PRO A 309 2.67 -13.70 -6.44
C PRO A 309 3.51 -13.76 -7.71
N SER A 310 3.46 -12.73 -8.55
CA SER A 310 4.29 -12.62 -9.74
C SER A 310 5.79 -12.60 -9.43
N GLN A 311 6.19 -11.96 -8.34
CA GLN A 311 7.58 -11.94 -7.89
C GLN A 311 8.02 -13.33 -7.40
N ALA A 312 7.19 -13.98 -6.58
CA ALA A 312 7.46 -15.34 -6.12
C ALA A 312 7.60 -16.35 -7.31
N PHE A 313 6.79 -16.16 -8.36
CA PHE A 313 6.90 -16.94 -9.59
C PHE A 313 8.25 -16.70 -10.30
N VAL A 314 8.65 -15.44 -10.46
CA VAL A 314 9.93 -15.08 -11.11
C VAL A 314 11.12 -15.62 -10.32
N ASP A 315 11.12 -15.52 -8.99
CA ASP A 315 12.18 -16.04 -8.12
C ASP A 315 12.29 -17.57 -8.25
N LYS A 316 11.15 -18.26 -8.26
CA LYS A 316 11.10 -19.72 -8.46
C LYS A 316 11.59 -20.11 -9.87
N PHE A 317 11.19 -19.38 -10.88
CA PHE A 317 11.66 -19.59 -12.25
C PHE A 317 13.16 -19.41 -12.35
N ALA A 318 13.73 -18.31 -11.84
CA ALA A 318 15.15 -18.02 -11.89
C ALA A 318 15.99 -19.12 -11.20
N LYS A 319 15.50 -19.70 -10.11
CA LYS A 319 16.17 -20.77 -9.37
C LYS A 319 16.42 -22.02 -10.22
N TYR A 320 15.53 -22.35 -11.17
CA TYR A 320 15.70 -23.50 -12.07
C TYR A 320 16.31 -23.10 -13.40
N TYR A 321 15.97 -21.94 -13.90
CA TYR A 321 16.43 -21.42 -15.19
C TYR A 321 17.94 -21.19 -15.20
N THR A 322 18.51 -20.57 -14.18
CA THR A 322 19.95 -20.22 -14.15
C THR A 322 20.85 -21.45 -14.22
N PRO A 323 20.67 -22.52 -13.41
CA PRO A 323 21.43 -23.74 -13.58
C PRO A 323 21.27 -24.41 -14.95
N ALA A 324 20.05 -24.38 -15.51
CA ALA A 324 19.79 -24.95 -16.85
C ALA A 324 20.58 -24.20 -17.95
N ILE A 325 20.68 -22.86 -17.86
CA ILE A 325 21.51 -22.05 -18.78
C ILE A 325 23.00 -22.37 -18.63
N VAL A 326 23.50 -22.57 -17.41
CA VAL A 326 24.91 -22.94 -17.17
C VAL A 326 25.20 -24.30 -17.83
N ILE A 327 24.33 -25.30 -17.68
CA ILE A 327 24.47 -26.59 -18.29
C ILE A 327 24.40 -26.47 -19.83
N LEU A 328 23.45 -25.69 -20.36
CA LEU A 328 23.33 -25.46 -21.81
C LEU A 328 24.57 -24.78 -22.38
N ALA A 329 25.09 -23.75 -21.72
CA ALA A 329 26.32 -23.06 -22.11
C ALA A 329 27.54 -24.02 -22.14
N LEU A 330 27.66 -24.88 -21.13
CA LEU A 330 28.70 -25.89 -21.07
C LEU A 330 28.58 -26.90 -22.21
N LEU A 331 27.36 -27.37 -22.49
CA LEU A 331 27.09 -28.28 -23.60
C LEU A 331 27.45 -27.65 -24.95
N ILE A 332 27.08 -26.39 -25.17
CA ILE A 332 27.42 -25.65 -26.39
C ILE A 332 28.93 -25.46 -26.53
N ALA A 333 29.64 -25.17 -25.43
CA ALA A 333 31.08 -24.97 -25.43
C ALA A 333 31.88 -26.27 -25.70
N VAL A 334 31.34 -27.44 -25.28
CA VAL A 334 32.10 -28.69 -25.27
C VAL A 334 31.68 -29.67 -26.37
N VAL A 335 30.37 -29.83 -26.59
CA VAL A 335 29.87 -30.90 -27.49
C VAL A 335 30.27 -30.70 -28.96
N PRO A 336 30.06 -29.53 -29.59
CA PRO A 336 30.40 -29.35 -30.99
C PRO A 336 31.92 -29.53 -31.31
N PRO A 337 32.88 -29.01 -30.45
CA PRO A 337 34.29 -29.27 -30.66
C PRO A 337 34.66 -30.76 -30.64
N LEU A 338 33.98 -31.58 -29.82
CA LEU A 338 34.22 -33.05 -29.81
C LEU A 338 33.85 -33.74 -31.13
N PHE A 339 33.00 -33.10 -31.96
CA PHE A 339 32.60 -33.56 -33.27
C PHE A 339 33.31 -32.82 -34.42
N GLY A 340 34.42 -32.12 -34.13
CA GLY A 340 35.27 -31.46 -35.12
C GLY A 340 35.05 -29.94 -35.29
N GLY A 341 34.29 -29.31 -34.42
CA GLY A 341 34.15 -27.88 -34.40
C GLY A 341 35.39 -27.17 -33.77
N ASP A 342 35.58 -25.89 -34.06
CA ASP A 342 36.64 -25.10 -33.48
C ASP A 342 36.38 -24.78 -31.99
N TRP A 343 37.33 -25.08 -31.10
CA TRP A 343 37.23 -24.90 -29.67
C TRP A 343 37.02 -23.44 -29.30
N SER A 344 37.76 -22.51 -29.90
CA SER A 344 37.68 -21.09 -29.58
C SER A 344 36.28 -20.54 -29.88
N GLN A 345 35.78 -20.85 -31.08
CA GLN A 345 34.45 -20.43 -31.54
C GLN A 345 33.33 -20.92 -30.60
N TRP A 346 33.33 -22.24 -30.26
CA TRP A 346 32.23 -22.81 -29.47
C TRP A 346 32.30 -22.43 -27.96
N ILE A 347 33.52 -22.27 -27.42
CA ILE A 347 33.70 -21.69 -26.09
C ILE A 347 33.13 -20.24 -26.06
N TYR A 348 33.44 -19.45 -27.08
CA TYR A 348 32.90 -18.11 -27.25
C TYR A 348 31.36 -18.12 -27.28
N GLN A 349 30.74 -18.99 -28.04
CA GLN A 349 29.28 -19.14 -28.09
C GLN A 349 28.71 -19.57 -26.72
N GLY A 350 29.36 -20.45 -26.00
CA GLY A 350 28.99 -20.84 -24.66
C GLY A 350 29.04 -19.65 -23.67
N LEU A 351 30.08 -18.79 -23.75
CA LEU A 351 30.18 -17.59 -22.95
C LEU A 351 29.09 -16.57 -23.30
N ALA A 352 28.80 -16.39 -24.58
CA ALA A 352 27.71 -15.52 -25.03
C ALA A 352 26.33 -16.00 -24.51
N VAL A 353 26.13 -17.31 -24.43
CA VAL A 353 24.91 -17.91 -23.82
C VAL A 353 24.84 -17.61 -22.32
N LEU A 354 25.97 -17.65 -21.59
CA LEU A 354 25.97 -17.26 -20.16
C LEU A 354 25.55 -15.82 -19.97
N VAL A 355 26.04 -14.90 -20.81
CA VAL A 355 25.69 -13.47 -20.73
C VAL A 355 24.20 -13.26 -21.03
N VAL A 356 23.68 -13.76 -22.14
CA VAL A 356 22.28 -13.56 -22.52
C VAL A 356 21.32 -14.34 -21.62
N GLY A 357 21.82 -15.43 -21.02
CA GLY A 357 21.06 -16.28 -20.11
C GLY A 357 20.80 -15.67 -18.74
N CYS A 358 21.42 -14.53 -18.39
CA CYS A 358 21.11 -13.84 -17.14
C CYS A 358 19.63 -13.44 -17.07
N PRO A 359 18.87 -13.79 -16.02
CA PRO A 359 17.47 -13.40 -15.91
C PRO A 359 17.28 -11.95 -15.38
N CYS A 360 18.24 -11.04 -15.63
CA CYS A 360 18.31 -9.70 -15.03
C CYS A 360 17.03 -8.88 -15.25
N ALA A 361 16.62 -8.69 -16.50
CA ALA A 361 15.40 -7.95 -16.85
C ALA A 361 14.13 -8.55 -16.21
N LEU A 362 14.07 -9.87 -16.07
CA LEU A 362 12.93 -10.57 -15.49
C LEU A 362 12.83 -10.34 -13.97
N VAL A 363 13.95 -10.47 -13.27
CA VAL A 363 14.01 -10.36 -11.81
C VAL A 363 13.74 -8.92 -11.33
N VAL A 364 14.22 -7.93 -12.08
CA VAL A 364 14.11 -6.50 -11.71
C VAL A 364 12.72 -5.92 -12.01
N SER A 365 12.09 -6.36 -13.09
CA SER A 365 10.88 -5.72 -13.63
C SER A 365 9.68 -5.77 -12.66
N THR A 366 9.48 -6.88 -11.96
CA THR A 366 8.32 -7.07 -11.07
C THR A 366 8.41 -6.22 -9.81
N PRO A 367 9.49 -6.23 -9.01
CA PRO A 367 9.62 -5.35 -7.86
C PRO A 367 9.47 -3.87 -8.21
N VAL A 368 10.07 -3.41 -9.31
CA VAL A 368 9.96 -2.01 -9.74
C VAL A 368 8.51 -1.64 -10.06
N ALA A 369 7.77 -2.51 -10.74
CA ALA A 369 6.36 -2.28 -11.06
C ALA A 369 5.49 -2.20 -9.79
N VAL A 370 5.67 -3.15 -8.86
CA VAL A 370 4.91 -3.21 -7.60
C VAL A 370 5.19 -1.98 -6.72
N VAL A 371 6.46 -1.67 -6.48
CA VAL A 371 6.86 -0.50 -5.65
C VAL A 371 6.36 0.81 -6.27
N THR A 372 6.43 0.92 -7.60
CA THR A 372 5.94 2.10 -8.34
C THR A 372 4.42 2.24 -8.22
N ALA A 373 3.67 1.14 -8.34
CA ALA A 373 2.21 1.16 -8.22
C ALA A 373 1.76 1.49 -6.80
N ILE A 374 2.34 0.86 -5.76
CA ILE A 374 2.04 1.14 -4.36
C ILE A 374 2.37 2.60 -4.01
N GLY A 375 3.53 3.11 -4.47
CA GLY A 375 3.92 4.50 -4.26
C GLY A 375 2.98 5.49 -4.95
N ASN A 376 2.47 5.17 -6.15
CA ASN A 376 1.46 5.99 -6.82
C ASN A 376 0.11 5.95 -6.10
N ALA A 377 -0.34 4.77 -5.65
CA ALA A 377 -1.56 4.61 -4.85
C ALA A 377 -1.51 5.46 -3.58
N ALA A 378 -0.42 5.37 -2.82
CA ALA A 378 -0.22 6.11 -1.58
C ALA A 378 -0.27 7.64 -1.79
N LYS A 379 0.32 8.16 -2.86
CA LYS A 379 0.24 9.58 -3.24
C LYS A 379 -1.18 10.07 -3.55
N ASN A 380 -2.05 9.15 -3.98
CA ASN A 380 -3.45 9.44 -4.29
C ASN A 380 -4.40 9.06 -3.14
N GLY A 381 -3.90 8.93 -1.92
CA GLY A 381 -4.71 8.66 -0.72
C GLY A 381 -5.23 7.21 -0.64
N VAL A 382 -4.56 6.27 -1.30
CA VAL A 382 -4.88 4.84 -1.22
C VAL A 382 -3.71 4.07 -0.64
N LEU A 383 -3.91 3.44 0.49
CA LEU A 383 -2.92 2.60 1.14
C LEU A 383 -3.16 1.13 0.76
N ILE A 384 -2.19 0.51 0.10
CA ILE A 384 -2.21 -0.91 -0.28
C ILE A 384 -1.17 -1.64 0.56
N LYS A 385 -1.57 -2.62 1.36
CA LYS A 385 -0.71 -3.30 2.35
C LYS A 385 0.14 -4.44 1.78
N GLY A 386 0.40 -4.46 0.49
CA GLY A 386 1.30 -5.46 -0.09
C GLY A 386 1.15 -5.66 -1.59
N GLY A 387 2.20 -6.19 -2.21
CA GLY A 387 2.16 -6.56 -3.62
C GLY A 387 1.11 -7.62 -3.94
N ILE A 388 0.82 -8.51 -2.98
CA ILE A 388 -0.24 -9.50 -3.10
C ILE A 388 -1.61 -8.83 -3.26
N HIS A 389 -1.93 -7.84 -2.41
CA HIS A 389 -3.21 -7.13 -2.44
C HIS A 389 -3.35 -6.24 -3.68
N LEU A 390 -2.23 -5.67 -4.17
CA LEU A 390 -2.19 -4.96 -5.45
C LEU A 390 -2.57 -5.89 -6.62
N GLU A 391 -2.01 -7.10 -6.68
CA GLU A 391 -2.30 -8.06 -7.75
C GLU A 391 -3.73 -8.60 -7.65
N GLU A 392 -4.18 -8.98 -6.46
CA GLU A 392 -5.51 -9.50 -6.21
C GLU A 392 -6.61 -8.46 -6.53
N ALA A 393 -6.40 -7.17 -6.19
CA ALA A 393 -7.31 -6.09 -6.56
C ALA A 393 -7.49 -5.97 -8.09
N GLY A 394 -6.45 -6.27 -8.86
CA GLY A 394 -6.55 -6.31 -10.32
C GLY A 394 -7.37 -7.49 -10.86
N HIS A 395 -7.52 -8.55 -10.09
CA HIS A 395 -8.26 -9.76 -10.46
C HIS A 395 -9.73 -9.77 -10.01
N LEU A 396 -10.18 -8.77 -9.23
CA LEU A 396 -11.54 -8.71 -8.69
C LEU A 396 -12.59 -8.83 -9.77
N LYS A 397 -13.56 -9.74 -9.54
CA LYS A 397 -14.73 -10.01 -10.39
C LYS A 397 -16.05 -9.61 -9.74
N ALA A 398 -16.09 -9.60 -8.41
CA ALA A 398 -17.23 -9.12 -7.64
C ALA A 398 -16.74 -8.30 -6.45
N ILE A 399 -17.53 -7.31 -6.05
CA ILE A 399 -17.28 -6.49 -4.87
C ILE A 399 -18.57 -6.35 -4.08
N ALA A 400 -18.50 -6.73 -2.81
CA ALA A 400 -19.56 -6.51 -1.86
C ALA A 400 -19.31 -5.18 -1.12
N PHE A 401 -20.36 -4.41 -0.92
CA PHE A 401 -20.33 -3.13 -0.22
C PHE A 401 -21.22 -3.21 1.02
N ASP A 402 -20.67 -2.82 2.16
CA ASP A 402 -21.57 -2.45 3.25
C ASP A 402 -22.37 -1.20 2.88
N LYS A 403 -23.54 -1.04 3.45
CA LYS A 403 -24.34 0.17 3.23
C LYS A 403 -23.82 1.32 4.07
N THR A 404 -23.82 1.14 5.41
CA THR A 404 -23.64 2.21 6.40
C THR A 404 -22.18 2.61 6.51
N GLY A 405 -21.86 3.91 6.38
CA GLY A 405 -20.48 4.39 6.43
C GLY A 405 -19.67 4.10 5.15
N THR A 406 -20.19 3.33 4.20
CA THR A 406 -19.54 2.96 2.94
C THR A 406 -20.26 3.59 1.74
N LEU A 407 -21.44 3.12 1.36
CA LEU A 407 -22.25 3.75 0.33
C LEU A 407 -22.93 5.01 0.83
N THR A 408 -23.14 5.12 2.13
CA THR A 408 -23.69 6.26 2.84
C THR A 408 -22.61 6.93 3.69
N LYS A 409 -22.90 8.12 4.21
CA LYS A 409 -21.95 8.88 5.06
C LYS A 409 -21.78 8.29 6.46
N GLY A 410 -22.65 7.36 6.88
CA GLY A 410 -22.66 6.78 8.23
C GLY A 410 -23.19 7.73 9.30
N ILE A 411 -23.80 8.83 8.90
CA ILE A 411 -24.37 9.85 9.78
C ILE A 411 -25.87 9.89 9.56
N PRO A 412 -26.67 9.07 10.29
CA PRO A 412 -28.12 9.10 10.18
C PRO A 412 -28.67 10.48 10.52
N ALA A 413 -29.64 10.97 9.75
CA ALA A 413 -30.34 12.22 10.00
C ALA A 413 -31.86 12.03 9.99
N VAL A 414 -32.57 12.76 10.85
CA VAL A 414 -34.05 12.78 10.82
C VAL A 414 -34.49 13.54 9.58
N THR A 415 -35.21 12.86 8.69
CA THR A 415 -35.71 13.41 7.41
C THR A 415 -37.14 13.85 7.47
N ASP A 416 -38.00 13.10 8.19
CA ASP A 416 -39.42 13.38 8.30
C ASP A 416 -39.94 13.06 9.69
N ILE A 417 -40.89 13.86 10.12
CA ILE A 417 -41.63 13.68 11.38
C ILE A 417 -43.12 13.75 11.05
N VAL A 418 -43.86 12.72 11.37
CA VAL A 418 -45.31 12.68 11.20
C VAL A 418 -45.93 12.52 12.55
N THR A 419 -46.78 13.49 12.96
CA THR A 419 -47.39 13.54 14.28
C THR A 419 -48.86 13.24 14.25
N TYR A 420 -49.39 12.69 15.35
CA TYR A 420 -50.80 12.35 15.52
C TYR A 420 -51.31 13.00 16.82
N GLY A 421 -52.02 14.10 16.66
CA GLY A 421 -52.78 14.72 17.74
C GLY A 421 -51.98 15.58 18.76
N ARG A 422 -50.63 15.62 18.71
CA ARG A 422 -49.79 16.43 19.58
C ARG A 422 -48.80 17.29 18.78
N ASN A 423 -48.23 18.28 19.43
CA ASN A 423 -47.26 19.18 18.80
C ASN A 423 -45.93 18.44 18.47
N GLU A 424 -45.36 18.71 17.30
CA GLU A 424 -44.13 18.08 16.83
C GLU A 424 -42.93 18.34 17.77
N ASN A 425 -42.76 19.58 18.22
CA ASN A 425 -41.66 19.94 19.14
C ASN A 425 -41.77 19.24 20.49
N GLU A 426 -43.03 19.06 21.00
CA GLU A 426 -43.29 18.31 22.23
C GLU A 426 -42.87 16.83 22.05
N LEU A 427 -43.34 16.19 20.98
CA LEU A 427 -43.05 14.78 20.71
C LEU A 427 -41.54 14.54 20.43
N MET A 428 -40.89 15.47 19.72
CA MET A 428 -39.44 15.41 19.53
C MET A 428 -38.65 15.58 20.83
N THR A 429 -39.12 16.48 21.74
CA THR A 429 -38.50 16.65 23.04
C THR A 429 -38.63 15.39 23.89
N ILE A 430 -39.78 14.74 23.91
CA ILE A 430 -40.04 13.46 24.60
C ILE A 430 -39.13 12.37 24.02
N THR A 431 -39.09 12.27 22.68
CA THR A 431 -38.28 11.22 22.01
C THR A 431 -36.80 11.41 22.28
N ALA A 432 -36.27 12.63 22.15
CA ALA A 432 -34.86 12.93 22.40
C ALA A 432 -34.46 12.70 23.87
N ALA A 433 -35.38 13.04 24.83
CA ALA A 433 -35.13 12.78 26.24
C ALA A 433 -35.02 11.28 26.55
N ILE A 434 -35.87 10.44 25.93
CA ILE A 434 -35.82 8.97 26.08
C ILE A 434 -34.54 8.43 25.41
N GLU A 435 -34.24 8.84 24.18
CA GLU A 435 -33.13 8.34 23.40
C GLU A 435 -31.77 8.78 23.95
N LYS A 436 -31.71 9.78 24.82
CA LYS A 436 -30.49 10.17 25.57
C LYS A 436 -29.90 9.00 26.39
N GLY A 437 -30.73 8.03 26.79
CA GLY A 437 -30.29 6.80 27.45
C GLY A 437 -29.78 5.71 26.51
N SER A 438 -29.87 5.91 25.20
CA SER A 438 -29.50 4.94 24.18
C SER A 438 -28.17 5.34 23.49
N GLN A 439 -27.34 4.33 23.20
CA GLN A 439 -26.11 4.53 22.40
C GLN A 439 -26.31 4.19 20.90
N HIS A 440 -27.56 3.98 20.48
CA HIS A 440 -27.84 3.62 19.09
C HIS A 440 -27.64 4.82 18.14
N PRO A 441 -27.09 4.64 16.92
CA PRO A 441 -26.89 5.74 15.96
C PRO A 441 -28.16 6.53 15.62
N LEU A 442 -29.33 5.86 15.59
CA LEU A 442 -30.62 6.54 15.38
C LEU A 442 -30.99 7.47 16.52
N ALA A 443 -30.64 7.13 17.77
CA ALA A 443 -30.83 7.98 18.93
C ALA A 443 -30.00 9.28 18.81
N SER A 444 -28.75 9.17 18.38
CA SER A 444 -27.90 10.33 18.14
C SER A 444 -28.44 11.26 17.05
N ALA A 445 -29.06 10.72 16.01
CA ALA A 445 -29.74 11.49 14.97
C ALA A 445 -30.91 12.28 15.51
N ILE A 446 -31.73 11.66 16.36
CA ILE A 446 -32.90 12.31 17.00
C ILE A 446 -32.46 13.41 17.97
N MET A 447 -31.43 13.15 18.81
CA MET A 447 -30.91 14.16 19.73
C MET A 447 -30.34 15.37 18.99
N ARG A 448 -29.55 15.14 17.94
CA ARG A 448 -28.99 16.19 17.11
C ARG A 448 -30.09 17.05 16.47
N LYS A 449 -31.14 16.43 15.94
CA LYS A 449 -32.27 17.16 15.37
C LYS A 449 -33.02 17.98 16.42
N ALA A 450 -33.16 17.46 17.64
CA ALA A 450 -33.72 18.21 18.75
C ALA A 450 -32.88 19.39 19.17
N GLU A 451 -31.52 19.26 19.18
CA GLU A 451 -30.57 20.35 19.45
C GLU A 451 -30.62 21.43 18.36
N GLU A 452 -30.62 21.05 17.08
CA GLU A 452 -30.78 21.97 15.93
C GLU A 452 -32.05 22.81 16.03
N ASN A 453 -33.14 22.20 16.51
CA ASN A 453 -34.42 22.88 16.71
C ASN A 453 -34.46 23.67 18.04
N GLY A 454 -33.39 23.71 18.82
CA GLY A 454 -33.32 24.41 20.11
C GLY A 454 -34.21 23.83 21.21
N LEU A 455 -34.57 22.53 21.13
CA LEU A 455 -35.44 21.87 22.07
C LEU A 455 -34.70 21.52 23.37
N LYS A 456 -35.37 21.78 24.53
CA LYS A 456 -34.76 21.61 25.86
C LYS A 456 -35.04 20.18 26.42
N PHE A 457 -34.70 19.17 25.67
CA PHE A 457 -34.94 17.76 26.10
C PHE A 457 -34.06 17.33 27.29
N ASN A 458 -32.97 18.05 27.56
CA ASN A 458 -32.11 17.80 28.72
C ASN A 458 -32.77 18.16 30.05
N GLU A 459 -33.79 19.01 30.03
CA GLU A 459 -34.56 19.43 31.24
C GLU A 459 -35.69 18.44 31.60
N VAL A 460 -35.98 17.46 30.71
CA VAL A 460 -37.01 16.45 30.91
C VAL A 460 -36.50 15.34 31.82
N THR A 461 -37.22 15.05 32.89
CA THR A 461 -36.93 13.95 33.81
C THR A 461 -37.46 12.64 33.22
N VAL A 462 -36.54 11.69 32.99
CA VAL A 462 -36.84 10.34 32.47
C VAL A 462 -36.65 9.33 33.59
N GLU A 463 -37.68 8.52 33.86
CA GLU A 463 -37.67 7.46 34.85
C GLU A 463 -37.82 6.10 34.18
N ASP A 464 -37.44 5.01 34.87
CA ASP A 464 -37.64 3.64 34.45
C ASP A 464 -37.21 3.29 33.01
N PHE A 465 -36.07 3.88 32.56
CA PHE A 465 -35.52 3.61 31.24
C PHE A 465 -35.14 2.14 31.08
N GLN A 466 -35.63 1.49 30.04
CA GLN A 466 -35.29 0.11 29.71
C GLN A 466 -35.11 -0.09 28.19
N SER A 467 -34.04 -0.75 27.81
CA SER A 467 -33.83 -1.19 26.42
C SER A 467 -34.61 -2.49 26.15
N ILE A 468 -35.30 -2.55 25.01
CA ILE A 468 -36.00 -3.75 24.49
C ILE A 468 -35.14 -4.27 23.34
N THR A 469 -34.35 -5.29 23.62
CA THR A 469 -33.32 -5.82 22.69
C THR A 469 -33.86 -6.01 21.28
N GLY A 470 -33.22 -5.35 20.30
CA GLY A 470 -33.56 -5.42 18.87
C GLY A 470 -34.90 -4.77 18.46
N LYS A 471 -35.57 -4.03 19.35
CA LYS A 471 -36.90 -3.46 19.05
C LYS A 471 -37.02 -1.98 19.38
N GLY A 472 -36.31 -1.47 20.38
CA GLY A 472 -36.42 -0.08 20.82
C GLY A 472 -36.16 0.10 22.31
N VAL A 473 -36.69 1.18 22.86
CA VAL A 473 -36.55 1.58 24.26
C VAL A 473 -37.91 1.95 24.83
N LYS A 474 -38.04 1.90 26.16
CA LYS A 474 -39.21 2.44 26.88
C LYS A 474 -38.72 3.23 28.08
N ALA A 475 -39.52 4.24 28.46
CA ALA A 475 -39.23 5.04 29.63
C ALA A 475 -40.48 5.76 30.11
N LYS A 476 -40.45 6.22 31.36
CA LYS A 476 -41.55 6.93 31.99
C LYS A 476 -41.24 8.41 32.07
N ILE A 477 -42.15 9.25 31.58
CA ILE A 477 -42.10 10.72 31.66
C ILE A 477 -43.42 11.22 32.20
N ASN A 478 -43.40 12.07 33.22
CA ASN A 478 -44.59 12.63 33.86
C ASN A 478 -45.65 11.57 34.21
N ASN A 479 -45.21 10.43 34.74
CA ASN A 479 -46.05 9.31 35.12
C ASN A 479 -46.73 8.53 33.95
N GLU A 480 -46.39 8.83 32.68
CA GLU A 480 -46.83 8.14 31.47
C GLU A 480 -45.70 7.31 30.88
N MET A 481 -46.00 6.05 30.46
CA MET A 481 -45.02 5.14 29.84
C MET A 481 -44.99 5.37 28.34
N TYR A 482 -43.80 5.75 27.82
CA TYR A 482 -43.56 5.94 26.40
C TYR A 482 -42.67 4.81 25.86
N TYR A 483 -42.86 4.51 24.60
CA TYR A 483 -42.09 3.54 23.82
C TYR A 483 -41.54 4.23 22.58
N VAL A 484 -40.26 4.01 22.28
CA VAL A 484 -39.62 4.44 21.02
C VAL A 484 -38.99 3.22 20.38
N GLY A 485 -39.37 2.90 19.14
CA GLY A 485 -38.81 1.70 18.51
C GLY A 485 -39.36 1.39 17.13
N SER A 486 -39.05 0.18 16.65
CA SER A 486 -39.48 -0.27 15.33
C SER A 486 -41.00 -0.41 15.21
N PRO A 487 -41.61 -0.33 14.00
CA PRO A 487 -43.02 -0.61 13.77
C PRO A 487 -43.44 -1.98 14.31
N ASN A 488 -42.59 -2.99 14.24
CA ASN A 488 -42.87 -4.34 14.76
C ASN A 488 -43.03 -4.36 16.29
N LEU A 489 -42.43 -3.44 17.04
CA LEU A 489 -42.69 -3.31 18.48
C LEU A 489 -44.14 -2.91 18.73
N PHE A 490 -44.63 -1.93 17.98
CA PHE A 490 -45.98 -1.40 18.12
C PHE A 490 -47.06 -2.35 17.59
N GLU A 491 -46.79 -3.17 16.59
CA GLU A 491 -47.67 -4.27 16.20
C GLU A 491 -47.88 -5.29 17.32
N LYS A 492 -46.85 -5.55 18.13
CA LYS A 492 -46.94 -6.43 19.29
C LYS A 492 -47.67 -5.78 20.47
N LEU A 493 -47.49 -4.47 20.68
CA LEU A 493 -48.12 -3.72 21.77
C LEU A 493 -49.62 -3.51 21.53
N HIS A 494 -49.99 -3.17 20.28
CA HIS A 494 -51.34 -2.79 19.94
C HIS A 494 -52.16 -3.89 19.23
N GLY A 495 -51.54 -5.06 18.95
CA GLY A 495 -52.12 -6.15 18.15
C GLY A 495 -52.17 -5.88 16.65
N SER A 496 -52.31 -4.64 16.20
CA SER A 496 -52.18 -4.24 14.79
C SER A 496 -52.04 -2.71 14.66
N ILE A 497 -51.32 -2.27 13.66
CA ILE A 497 -51.28 -0.86 13.23
C ILE A 497 -52.34 -0.67 12.15
N SER A 498 -53.10 0.44 12.15
CA SER A 498 -54.13 0.71 11.15
C SER A 498 -53.54 0.73 9.72
N SER A 499 -54.38 0.34 8.73
CA SER A 499 -53.96 0.21 7.33
C SER A 499 -53.36 1.51 6.76
N ASP A 500 -53.94 2.67 7.05
CA ASP A 500 -53.48 3.99 6.66
C ASP A 500 -52.05 4.31 7.21
N ARG A 501 -51.83 3.95 8.49
CA ARG A 501 -50.51 4.15 9.13
C ARG A 501 -49.47 3.16 8.60
N LYS A 502 -49.88 1.91 8.28
CA LYS A 502 -48.98 0.92 7.62
C LYS A 502 -48.56 1.38 6.23
N GLU A 503 -49.49 1.93 5.46
CA GLU A 503 -49.21 2.47 4.13
C GLU A 503 -48.16 3.62 4.22
N LYS A 504 -48.36 4.52 5.18
CA LYS A 504 -47.41 5.64 5.41
C LYS A 504 -46.02 5.20 5.84
N ILE A 505 -45.94 4.17 6.70
CA ILE A 505 -44.65 3.53 7.06
C ILE A 505 -44.01 2.89 5.81
N ALA A 506 -44.80 2.17 5.01
CA ALA A 506 -44.31 1.52 3.80
C ALA A 506 -43.83 2.53 2.77
N ASP A 507 -44.49 3.66 2.60
CA ASP A 507 -44.07 4.76 1.71
C ASP A 507 -42.72 5.34 2.11
N MET A 508 -42.51 5.60 3.42
CA MET A 508 -41.23 6.07 3.93
C MET A 508 -40.14 5.02 3.72
N GLN A 509 -40.44 3.76 3.98
CA GLN A 509 -39.47 2.66 3.75
C GLN A 509 -39.14 2.48 2.26
N THR A 510 -40.08 2.68 1.34
CA THR A 510 -39.82 2.64 -0.11
C THR A 510 -38.94 3.81 -0.59
N GLN A 511 -38.83 4.88 0.21
CA GLN A 511 -37.88 5.98 0.00
C GLN A 511 -36.50 5.72 0.62
N GLY A 512 -36.25 4.52 1.15
CA GLY A 512 -34.96 4.16 1.77
C GLY A 512 -34.78 4.63 3.21
N LYS A 513 -35.89 5.02 3.90
CA LYS A 513 -35.84 5.57 5.27
C LYS A 513 -36.14 4.48 6.30
N THR A 514 -35.45 4.54 7.44
CA THR A 514 -35.76 3.73 8.62
C THR A 514 -36.80 4.48 9.45
N VAL A 515 -37.94 3.84 9.72
CA VAL A 515 -39.02 4.47 10.48
C VAL A 515 -39.00 4.01 11.93
N MET A 516 -38.86 4.96 12.84
CA MET A 516 -39.05 4.79 14.27
C MET A 516 -40.45 5.31 14.66
N VAL A 517 -41.06 4.67 15.64
CA VAL A 517 -42.38 5.00 16.15
C VAL A 517 -42.25 5.43 17.59
N LEU A 518 -42.82 6.59 17.95
CA LEU A 518 -43.08 6.99 19.32
C LEU A 518 -44.53 6.77 19.65
N GLY A 519 -44.81 6.20 20.80
CA GLY A 519 -46.18 6.01 21.29
C GLY A 519 -46.22 5.54 22.73
N THR A 520 -47.45 5.30 23.21
CA THR A 520 -47.76 4.71 24.51
C THR A 520 -48.33 3.29 24.34
N GLU A 521 -48.69 2.62 25.40
CA GLU A 521 -49.42 1.34 25.31
C GLU A 521 -50.81 1.44 24.62
N LYS A 522 -51.31 2.67 24.49
CA LYS A 522 -52.68 2.90 23.97
C LYS A 522 -52.71 3.44 22.56
N GLU A 523 -51.73 4.27 22.20
CA GLU A 523 -51.75 5.00 20.92
C GLU A 523 -50.36 5.29 20.37
N ILE A 524 -50.26 5.37 19.04
CA ILE A 524 -49.11 5.85 18.30
C ILE A 524 -49.19 7.37 18.21
N LEU A 525 -48.10 8.06 18.61
CA LEU A 525 -48.05 9.52 18.70
C LEU A 525 -47.29 10.14 17.52
N SER A 526 -46.22 9.49 17.06
CA SER A 526 -45.47 9.99 15.88
C SER A 526 -44.72 8.88 15.17
N PHE A 527 -44.43 9.13 13.89
CA PHE A 527 -43.37 8.46 13.12
C PHE A 527 -42.22 9.40 12.91
N ILE A 528 -41.03 8.92 13.13
CA ILE A 528 -39.78 9.63 12.90
C ILE A 528 -38.99 8.83 11.88
N ALA A 529 -38.84 9.36 10.68
CA ALA A 529 -38.08 8.75 9.63
C ALA A 529 -36.61 9.24 9.72
N VAL A 530 -35.70 8.31 9.73
CA VAL A 530 -34.29 8.55 9.76
C VAL A 530 -33.67 7.90 8.53
N ALA A 531 -32.88 8.66 7.81
CA ALA A 531 -32.09 8.13 6.69
C ALA A 531 -30.62 8.46 6.88
N ASP A 532 -29.77 7.54 6.42
CA ASP A 532 -28.35 7.81 6.28
C ASP A 532 -28.13 8.38 4.88
N GLU A 533 -27.48 9.54 4.83
CA GLU A 533 -27.28 10.27 3.58
C GLU A 533 -26.36 9.52 2.64
N MET A 534 -26.81 9.28 1.42
CA MET A 534 -25.99 8.68 0.37
C MET A 534 -24.81 9.57 0.02
N ARG A 535 -23.63 8.96 -0.17
CA ARG A 535 -22.49 9.72 -0.73
C ARG A 535 -22.79 10.08 -2.18
N GLU A 536 -22.49 11.29 -2.58
CA GLU A 536 -22.71 11.77 -3.95
C GLU A 536 -21.96 10.91 -4.98
N SER A 537 -20.77 10.41 -4.62
CA SER A 537 -19.94 9.57 -5.48
C SER A 537 -20.44 8.14 -5.64
N SER A 538 -21.31 7.61 -4.74
CA SER A 538 -21.66 6.19 -4.71
C SER A 538 -22.24 5.67 -6.02
N LYS A 539 -23.20 6.41 -6.61
CA LYS A 539 -23.83 6.03 -7.88
C LYS A 539 -22.82 6.00 -9.03
N GLU A 540 -21.96 6.98 -9.11
CA GLU A 540 -20.94 7.08 -10.17
C GLU A 540 -19.91 5.94 -10.03
N VAL A 541 -19.45 5.68 -8.80
CA VAL A 541 -18.48 4.63 -8.50
C VAL A 541 -19.04 3.25 -8.86
N ILE A 542 -20.26 2.94 -8.43
CA ILE A 542 -20.90 1.66 -8.77
C ILE A 542 -21.06 1.52 -10.28
N GLY A 543 -21.47 2.59 -10.98
CA GLY A 543 -21.54 2.59 -12.44
C GLY A 543 -20.19 2.34 -13.11
N LYS A 544 -19.11 2.96 -12.64
CA LYS A 544 -17.75 2.72 -13.14
C LYS A 544 -17.33 1.26 -12.92
N LEU A 545 -17.58 0.68 -11.76
CA LEU A 545 -17.22 -0.71 -11.44
C LEU A 545 -18.00 -1.71 -12.30
N ASN A 546 -19.31 -1.51 -12.47
CA ASN A 546 -20.14 -2.32 -13.36
C ASN A 546 -19.63 -2.25 -14.82
N ASN A 547 -19.22 -1.07 -15.30
CA ASN A 547 -18.62 -0.89 -16.63
C ASN A 547 -17.25 -1.56 -16.76
N MET A 548 -16.54 -1.76 -15.65
CA MET A 548 -15.28 -2.52 -15.61
C MET A 548 -15.51 -4.05 -15.58
N GLY A 549 -16.76 -4.51 -15.64
CA GLY A 549 -17.16 -5.92 -15.61
C GLY A 549 -17.07 -6.55 -14.21
N ILE A 550 -17.27 -5.76 -13.16
CA ILE A 550 -17.26 -6.19 -11.77
C ILE A 550 -18.71 -6.24 -11.28
N GLU A 551 -19.14 -7.39 -10.78
CA GLU A 551 -20.46 -7.55 -10.13
C GLU A 551 -20.43 -6.80 -8.79
N THR A 552 -21.40 -5.89 -8.58
CA THR A 552 -21.49 -5.10 -7.35
C THR A 552 -22.68 -5.57 -6.50
N VAL A 553 -22.43 -5.86 -5.23
CA VAL A 553 -23.45 -6.39 -4.31
C VAL A 553 -23.54 -5.50 -3.08
N MET A 554 -24.71 -5.08 -2.67
CA MET A 554 -24.92 -4.35 -1.41
C MET A 554 -25.31 -5.31 -0.30
N LEU A 555 -24.62 -5.24 0.83
CA LEU A 555 -24.92 -5.98 2.05
C LEU A 555 -25.46 -5.01 3.11
N THR A 556 -26.59 -5.32 3.74
CA THR A 556 -27.17 -4.45 4.76
C THR A 556 -28.02 -5.23 5.77
N GLY A 557 -28.04 -4.76 7.01
CA GLY A 557 -28.98 -5.21 8.02
C GLY A 557 -30.39 -4.58 7.93
N ASP A 558 -30.58 -3.65 6.98
CA ASP A 558 -31.91 -3.06 6.75
C ASP A 558 -32.88 -4.09 6.18
N ASN A 559 -34.19 -3.79 6.37
CA ASN A 559 -35.25 -4.60 5.77
C ASN A 559 -35.18 -4.57 4.23
N GLN A 560 -35.74 -5.61 3.60
CA GLN A 560 -35.72 -5.82 2.16
C GLN A 560 -36.26 -4.62 1.34
N ARG A 561 -37.26 -3.89 1.82
CA ARG A 561 -37.85 -2.75 1.10
C ARG A 561 -36.87 -1.57 1.03
N THR A 562 -36.34 -1.16 2.19
CA THR A 562 -35.36 -0.09 2.31
C THR A 562 -34.09 -0.42 1.50
N ALA A 563 -33.58 -1.65 1.63
CA ALA A 563 -32.43 -2.12 0.89
C ALA A 563 -32.66 -2.08 -0.62
N THR A 564 -33.81 -2.51 -1.10
CA THR A 564 -34.15 -2.47 -2.54
C THR A 564 -34.23 -1.05 -3.08
N ALA A 565 -34.80 -0.12 -2.32
CA ALA A 565 -34.89 1.29 -2.72
C ALA A 565 -33.49 1.89 -2.87
N ILE A 566 -32.62 1.74 -1.87
CA ILE A 566 -31.25 2.24 -1.87
C ILE A 566 -30.44 1.58 -2.99
N GLY A 567 -30.48 0.25 -3.10
CA GLY A 567 -29.71 -0.47 -4.11
C GLY A 567 -30.07 -0.08 -5.55
N LYS A 568 -31.35 0.16 -5.84
CA LYS A 568 -31.79 0.70 -7.14
C LYS A 568 -31.28 2.11 -7.38
N GLN A 569 -31.30 2.97 -6.37
CA GLN A 569 -30.82 4.34 -6.47
C GLN A 569 -29.33 4.41 -6.80
N VAL A 570 -28.53 3.53 -6.18
CA VAL A 570 -27.08 3.42 -6.38
C VAL A 570 -26.72 2.66 -7.65
N GLY A 571 -27.54 1.69 -8.06
CA GLY A 571 -27.36 0.89 -9.26
C GLY A 571 -26.48 -0.36 -9.05
N VAL A 572 -26.50 -0.95 -7.85
CA VAL A 572 -25.82 -2.23 -7.59
C VAL A 572 -26.49 -3.39 -8.33
N SER A 573 -25.71 -4.43 -8.65
CA SER A 573 -26.17 -5.59 -9.42
C SER A 573 -27.04 -6.54 -8.59
N ASP A 574 -26.74 -6.68 -7.29
CA ASP A 574 -27.49 -7.54 -6.36
C ASP A 574 -27.61 -6.90 -4.96
N ILE A 575 -28.58 -7.33 -4.17
CA ILE A 575 -28.88 -6.77 -2.85
C ILE A 575 -29.17 -7.89 -1.88
N LYS A 576 -28.49 -7.88 -0.73
CA LYS A 576 -28.76 -8.77 0.41
C LYS A 576 -29.15 -7.95 1.61
N ALA A 577 -30.36 -8.14 2.07
CA ALA A 577 -31.01 -7.43 3.16
C ALA A 577 -31.19 -8.30 4.40
N ASP A 578 -31.59 -7.69 5.51
CA ASP A 578 -31.86 -8.35 6.79
C ASP A 578 -30.67 -9.20 7.32
N LEU A 579 -29.42 -8.81 7.00
CA LEU A 579 -28.23 -9.57 7.35
C LEU A 579 -27.71 -9.23 8.76
N LEU A 580 -27.40 -10.26 9.52
CA LEU A 580 -26.56 -10.17 10.72
C LEU A 580 -25.07 -10.17 10.32
N PRO A 581 -24.12 -9.76 11.19
CA PRO A 581 -22.69 -9.78 10.88
C PRO A 581 -22.17 -11.15 10.43
N GLU A 582 -22.66 -12.24 11.03
CA GLU A 582 -22.32 -13.62 10.63
C GLU A 582 -22.84 -13.97 9.23
N ASP A 583 -24.01 -13.46 8.85
CA ASP A 583 -24.60 -13.69 7.53
C ASP A 583 -23.76 -12.99 6.45
N LYS A 584 -23.26 -11.78 6.72
CA LYS A 584 -22.33 -11.06 5.82
C LYS A 584 -21.08 -11.90 5.55
N LEU A 585 -20.47 -12.46 6.61
CA LEU A 585 -19.31 -13.33 6.49
C LEU A 585 -19.59 -14.55 5.61
N ASN A 586 -20.70 -15.23 5.84
CA ASN A 586 -21.07 -16.43 5.09
C ASN A 586 -21.35 -16.10 3.62
N PHE A 587 -22.00 -14.98 3.36
CA PHE A 587 -22.24 -14.53 1.99
C PHE A 587 -20.95 -14.20 1.23
N ILE A 588 -19.96 -13.60 1.88
CA ILE A 588 -18.64 -13.36 1.26
C ILE A 588 -17.96 -14.68 0.89
N LYS A 589 -18.08 -15.73 1.73
CA LYS A 589 -17.54 -17.06 1.40
C LYS A 589 -18.24 -17.68 0.19
N GLU A 590 -19.57 -17.61 0.13
CA GLU A 590 -20.34 -18.08 -1.03
C GLU A 590 -19.98 -17.31 -2.30
N LEU A 591 -19.81 -16.00 -2.21
CA LEU A 591 -19.44 -15.17 -3.34
C LEU A 591 -18.03 -15.52 -3.85
N ARG A 592 -17.09 -15.86 -2.94
CA ARG A 592 -15.75 -16.36 -3.29
C ARG A 592 -15.78 -17.73 -3.99
N GLU A 593 -16.65 -18.63 -3.59
CA GLU A 593 -16.83 -19.90 -4.28
C GLU A 593 -17.31 -19.69 -5.72
N LYS A 594 -18.21 -18.71 -5.94
CA LYS A 594 -18.74 -18.35 -7.25
C LYS A 594 -17.71 -17.64 -8.14
N HIS A 595 -16.97 -16.68 -7.61
CA HIS A 595 -16.15 -15.73 -8.40
C HIS A 595 -14.64 -15.92 -8.23
N GLN A 596 -14.19 -16.68 -7.24
CA GLN A 596 -12.78 -16.90 -6.83
C GLN A 596 -12.09 -15.63 -6.29
N SER A 597 -12.30 -14.45 -6.88
CA SER A 597 -11.71 -13.19 -6.46
C SER A 597 -12.81 -12.16 -6.15
N VAL A 598 -12.97 -11.84 -4.87
CA VAL A 598 -14.05 -11.00 -4.32
C VAL A 598 -13.47 -9.94 -3.40
N GLY A 599 -13.87 -8.68 -3.62
CA GLY A 599 -13.62 -7.57 -2.71
C GLY A 599 -14.75 -7.40 -1.70
N MET A 600 -14.43 -6.94 -0.50
CA MET A 600 -15.39 -6.40 0.46
C MET A 600 -14.99 -4.99 0.82
N VAL A 601 -15.94 -4.05 0.76
CA VAL A 601 -15.75 -2.65 1.14
C VAL A 601 -16.62 -2.35 2.35
N GLY A 602 -16.02 -1.88 3.43
CA GLY A 602 -16.71 -1.61 4.70
C GLY A 602 -16.00 -0.54 5.54
N ASP A 603 -16.56 -0.22 6.71
CA ASP A 603 -16.00 0.76 7.65
C ASP A 603 -14.92 0.17 8.58
N GLY A 604 -14.72 -1.16 8.56
CA GLY A 604 -13.74 -1.87 9.36
C GLY A 604 -14.14 -2.12 10.83
N VAL A 605 -15.25 -1.60 11.30
CA VAL A 605 -15.69 -1.77 12.70
C VAL A 605 -16.61 -2.99 12.84
N ASN A 606 -17.72 -3.00 12.10
CA ASN A 606 -18.72 -4.08 12.16
C ASN A 606 -18.45 -5.19 11.14
N ASP A 607 -17.70 -4.87 10.09
CA ASP A 607 -17.48 -5.74 8.93
C ASP A 607 -16.08 -6.39 8.91
N ALA A 608 -15.28 -6.24 9.97
CA ALA A 608 -13.94 -6.81 10.08
C ALA A 608 -13.88 -8.31 9.72
N PRO A 609 -14.80 -9.18 10.18
CA PRO A 609 -14.80 -10.59 9.78
C PRO A 609 -15.07 -10.80 8.27
N ALA A 610 -15.95 -9.99 7.67
CA ALA A 610 -16.28 -10.06 6.25
C ALA A 610 -15.11 -9.52 5.38
N LEU A 611 -14.46 -8.43 5.81
CA LEU A 611 -13.25 -7.89 5.19
C LEU A 611 -12.14 -8.94 5.17
N ALA A 612 -11.85 -9.55 6.32
CA ALA A 612 -10.81 -10.59 6.44
C ALA A 612 -11.12 -11.88 5.64
N ALA A 613 -12.40 -12.19 5.41
CA ALA A 613 -12.82 -13.36 4.64
C ALA A 613 -12.82 -13.13 3.13
N SER A 614 -12.81 -11.87 2.68
CA SER A 614 -12.75 -11.53 1.26
C SER A 614 -11.38 -11.85 0.65
N THR A 615 -11.23 -11.77 -0.66
CA THR A 615 -9.91 -11.85 -1.32
C THR A 615 -9.12 -10.57 -1.10
N VAL A 616 -9.84 -9.43 -1.11
CA VAL A 616 -9.30 -8.11 -0.80
C VAL A 616 -10.29 -7.35 0.04
N GLY A 617 -9.94 -7.08 1.29
CA GLY A 617 -10.68 -6.21 2.18
C GLY A 617 -10.29 -4.75 1.94
N VAL A 618 -11.29 -3.90 1.67
CA VAL A 618 -11.09 -2.46 1.47
C VAL A 618 -11.79 -1.71 2.58
N ALA A 619 -11.06 -0.97 3.40
CA ALA A 619 -11.66 -0.14 4.43
C ALA A 619 -11.85 1.29 3.95
N MET A 620 -13.02 1.84 4.30
CA MET A 620 -13.26 3.28 4.32
C MET A 620 -12.57 3.80 5.58
N GLY A 621 -11.53 4.58 5.41
CA GLY A 621 -10.74 5.06 6.53
C GLY A 621 -10.63 6.57 6.49
N GLY A 622 -11.46 7.29 7.27
CA GLY A 622 -11.12 8.65 7.65
C GLY A 622 -9.73 8.63 8.29
N ALA A 623 -8.91 9.61 7.99
CA ALA A 623 -7.59 9.74 8.58
C ALA A 623 -7.72 9.69 10.12
N GLY A 624 -7.46 8.53 10.75
CA GLY A 624 -7.53 8.38 12.20
C GLY A 624 -8.23 7.15 12.76
N THR A 625 -8.93 6.34 11.97
CA THR A 625 -9.51 5.10 12.50
C THR A 625 -8.50 3.96 12.43
N ASP A 626 -7.83 3.71 13.56
CA ASP A 626 -6.81 2.65 13.69
C ASP A 626 -7.34 1.27 13.27
N THR A 627 -8.60 0.96 13.63
CA THR A 627 -9.22 -0.35 13.34
C THR A 627 -9.34 -0.63 11.83
N ALA A 628 -9.70 0.37 11.03
CA ALA A 628 -9.80 0.21 9.57
C ALA A 628 -8.40 -0.02 8.95
N LEU A 629 -7.41 0.74 9.44
CA LEU A 629 -6.01 0.59 9.01
C LEU A 629 -5.41 -0.76 9.38
N GLU A 630 -5.82 -1.38 10.49
CA GLU A 630 -5.28 -2.67 10.91
C GLU A 630 -5.92 -3.87 10.20
N THR A 631 -7.22 -3.80 9.92
CA THR A 631 -8.02 -4.96 9.50
C THR A 631 -8.05 -5.17 7.99
N ALA A 632 -8.01 -4.09 7.19
CA ALA A 632 -8.16 -4.19 5.73
C ALA A 632 -6.83 -4.33 5.00
N ASP A 633 -6.86 -4.91 3.81
CA ASP A 633 -5.73 -5.06 2.88
C ASP A 633 -5.45 -3.77 2.10
N ILE A 634 -6.51 -2.98 1.87
CA ILE A 634 -6.46 -1.67 1.21
C ILE A 634 -7.26 -0.69 2.06
N ALA A 635 -6.74 0.52 2.28
CA ALA A 635 -7.46 1.59 2.97
C ALA A 635 -7.60 2.83 2.07
N LEU A 636 -8.81 3.38 2.01
CA LEU A 636 -9.12 4.64 1.33
C LEU A 636 -9.06 5.77 2.35
N MET A 637 -7.99 6.56 2.34
CA MET A 637 -7.60 7.44 3.45
C MET A 637 -8.51 8.65 3.69
N SER A 638 -9.32 9.05 2.71
CA SER A 638 -10.20 10.23 2.78
C SER A 638 -11.68 9.88 2.88
N ASP A 639 -12.04 8.65 3.21
CA ASP A 639 -13.42 8.16 3.06
C ASP A 639 -14.00 8.35 1.65
N ASP A 640 -13.14 8.55 0.66
CA ASP A 640 -13.54 8.79 -0.72
C ASP A 640 -13.65 7.48 -1.51
N LEU A 641 -14.87 7.03 -1.70
CA LEU A 641 -15.17 5.82 -2.47
C LEU A 641 -14.74 5.93 -3.93
N SER A 642 -14.56 7.14 -4.48
CA SER A 642 -14.13 7.36 -5.88
C SER A 642 -12.71 6.82 -6.15
N LYS A 643 -11.91 6.64 -5.11
CA LYS A 643 -10.58 6.04 -5.19
C LYS A 643 -10.59 4.54 -5.51
N LEU A 644 -11.70 3.85 -5.29
CA LEU A 644 -11.78 2.40 -5.54
C LEU A 644 -11.67 2.02 -7.02
N PRO A 645 -12.42 2.63 -7.97
CA PRO A 645 -12.20 2.38 -9.40
C PRO A 645 -10.79 2.72 -9.88
N TYR A 646 -10.19 3.80 -9.35
CA TYR A 646 -8.81 4.16 -9.63
C TYR A 646 -7.84 3.06 -9.16
N THR A 647 -8.01 2.55 -7.94
CA THR A 647 -7.19 1.48 -7.36
C THR A 647 -7.23 0.22 -8.24
N ILE A 648 -8.41 -0.21 -8.65
CA ILE A 648 -8.57 -1.37 -9.51
C ILE A 648 -7.95 -1.15 -10.90
N LYS A 649 -8.13 0.03 -11.49
CA LYS A 649 -7.51 0.43 -12.76
C LYS A 649 -5.98 0.40 -12.67
N LEU A 650 -5.41 0.94 -11.58
CA LEU A 650 -3.98 0.92 -11.30
C LEU A 650 -3.47 -0.52 -11.18
N SER A 651 -4.15 -1.35 -10.39
CA SER A 651 -3.82 -2.77 -10.17
C SER A 651 -3.86 -3.58 -11.47
N ARG A 652 -4.92 -3.43 -12.28
CA ARG A 652 -5.02 -4.06 -13.61
C ARG A 652 -3.90 -3.62 -14.55
N LYS A 653 -3.53 -2.35 -14.49
CA LYS A 653 -2.44 -1.80 -15.31
C LYS A 653 -1.07 -2.31 -14.84
N ALA A 654 -0.87 -2.43 -13.53
CA ALA A 654 0.35 -3.03 -12.95
C ALA A 654 0.52 -4.47 -13.42
N LEU A 655 -0.53 -5.30 -13.30
CA LEU A 655 -0.54 -6.68 -13.81
C LEU A 655 -0.24 -6.77 -15.31
N ALA A 656 -0.85 -5.89 -16.12
CA ALA A 656 -0.61 -5.86 -17.56
C ALA A 656 0.86 -5.52 -17.87
N ILE A 657 1.44 -4.54 -17.17
CA ILE A 657 2.85 -4.15 -17.32
C ILE A 657 3.78 -5.29 -16.88
N ILE A 658 3.51 -5.94 -15.75
CA ILE A 658 4.29 -7.11 -15.28
C ILE A 658 4.27 -8.22 -16.34
N LYS A 659 3.09 -8.57 -16.86
CA LYS A 659 2.96 -9.58 -17.93
C LYS A 659 3.71 -9.18 -19.21
N GLN A 660 3.60 -7.92 -19.65
CA GLN A 660 4.34 -7.39 -20.79
C GLN A 660 5.85 -7.53 -20.59
N ASN A 661 6.36 -7.13 -19.41
CA ASN A 661 7.77 -7.19 -19.09
C ASN A 661 8.30 -8.63 -19.07
N ILE A 662 7.58 -9.56 -18.45
CA ILE A 662 7.93 -10.98 -18.42
C ILE A 662 7.98 -11.55 -19.84
N THR A 663 6.93 -11.32 -20.62
CA THR A 663 6.83 -11.81 -22.00
C THR A 663 7.95 -11.26 -22.88
N PHE A 664 8.19 -9.96 -22.80
CA PHE A 664 9.25 -9.28 -23.57
C PHE A 664 10.64 -9.78 -23.19
N SER A 665 10.94 -9.93 -21.90
CA SER A 665 12.21 -10.45 -21.42
C SER A 665 12.48 -11.87 -21.89
N LEU A 666 11.47 -12.73 -21.82
CA LEU A 666 11.60 -14.11 -22.30
C LEU A 666 11.71 -14.20 -23.83
N ALA A 667 10.97 -13.37 -24.57
CA ALA A 667 11.03 -13.33 -26.03
C ALA A 667 12.42 -12.92 -26.55
N ILE A 668 13.02 -11.85 -25.98
CA ILE A 668 14.39 -11.41 -26.36
C ILE A 668 15.40 -12.54 -26.10
N LYS A 669 15.30 -13.21 -24.94
CA LYS A 669 16.21 -14.31 -24.61
C LYS A 669 16.07 -15.49 -25.55
N LEU A 670 14.83 -15.84 -25.91
CA LEU A 670 14.59 -16.90 -26.88
C LEU A 670 15.20 -16.56 -28.25
N VAL A 671 15.01 -15.32 -28.73
CA VAL A 671 15.60 -14.86 -29.99
C VAL A 671 17.13 -14.93 -29.92
N ALA A 672 17.73 -14.43 -28.84
CA ALA A 672 19.19 -14.46 -28.68
C ALA A 672 19.74 -15.90 -28.62
N LEU A 673 19.07 -16.82 -27.92
CA LEU A 673 19.44 -18.25 -27.93
C LEU A 673 19.34 -18.91 -29.32
N LEU A 674 18.37 -18.51 -30.13
CA LEU A 674 18.24 -19.01 -31.51
C LEU A 674 19.41 -18.54 -32.41
N LEU A 675 20.00 -17.36 -32.13
CA LEU A 675 21.17 -16.85 -32.85
C LEU A 675 22.47 -17.60 -32.55
N VAL A 676 22.49 -18.44 -31.51
CA VAL A 676 23.63 -19.32 -31.19
C VAL A 676 23.82 -20.37 -32.29
N MET A 677 22.73 -20.97 -32.80
CA MET A 677 22.81 -22.08 -33.80
C MET A 677 23.58 -21.69 -35.06
N PRO A 678 23.33 -20.54 -35.73
CA PRO A 678 24.11 -20.10 -36.86
C PRO A 678 25.46 -19.45 -36.49
N GLY A 679 25.81 -19.37 -35.18
CA GLY A 679 27.04 -18.73 -34.72
C GLY A 679 27.01 -17.18 -34.76
N TRP A 680 25.82 -16.58 -34.83
CA TRP A 680 25.66 -15.12 -34.97
C TRP A 680 25.57 -14.38 -33.60
N LEU A 681 25.48 -15.14 -32.53
CA LEU A 681 25.44 -14.49 -31.19
C LEU A 681 26.85 -14.05 -30.81
N THR A 682 27.07 -12.76 -30.74
CA THR A 682 28.29 -12.17 -30.17
C THR A 682 28.06 -11.75 -28.73
N LEU A 683 29.14 -11.60 -27.93
CA LEU A 683 29.04 -11.07 -26.57
C LEU A 683 28.45 -9.66 -26.56
N TRP A 684 28.70 -8.85 -27.58
CA TRP A 684 28.06 -7.55 -27.80
C TRP A 684 26.55 -7.66 -27.92
N ILE A 685 26.07 -8.53 -28.82
CA ILE A 685 24.63 -8.74 -29.03
C ILE A 685 24.00 -9.28 -27.73
N ALA A 686 24.65 -10.21 -27.05
CA ALA A 686 24.19 -10.80 -25.81
C ALA A 686 23.98 -9.74 -24.71
N ILE A 687 25.00 -8.89 -24.46
CA ILE A 687 24.92 -7.89 -23.40
C ILE A 687 23.97 -6.74 -23.75
N PHE A 688 23.97 -6.27 -25.02
CA PHE A 688 23.02 -5.24 -25.45
C PHE A 688 21.57 -5.72 -25.38
N ALA A 689 21.29 -6.99 -25.73
CA ALA A 689 19.97 -7.57 -25.62
C ALA A 689 19.50 -7.63 -24.14
N ASP A 690 20.38 -8.06 -23.23
CA ASP A 690 20.03 -8.16 -21.80
C ASP A 690 19.87 -6.78 -21.15
N MET A 691 20.78 -5.88 -21.38
CA MET A 691 20.73 -4.51 -20.83
C MET A 691 19.60 -3.69 -21.45
N GLY A 692 19.42 -3.78 -22.78
CA GLY A 692 18.32 -3.11 -23.47
C GLY A 692 16.99 -3.59 -22.95
N ALA A 693 16.83 -4.90 -22.72
CA ALA A 693 15.64 -5.45 -22.11
C ALA A 693 15.44 -4.90 -20.69
N THR A 694 16.47 -4.89 -19.84
CA THR A 694 16.40 -4.38 -18.47
C THR A 694 15.98 -2.92 -18.43
N LEU A 695 16.55 -2.07 -19.27
CA LEU A 695 16.19 -0.65 -19.37
C LEU A 695 14.73 -0.48 -19.83
N LEU A 696 14.31 -1.20 -20.88
CA LEU A 696 12.95 -1.08 -21.43
C LEU A 696 11.88 -1.55 -20.45
N VAL A 697 12.07 -2.68 -19.75
CA VAL A 697 11.11 -3.17 -18.77
C VAL A 697 11.02 -2.25 -17.55
N THR A 698 12.14 -1.63 -17.15
CA THR A 698 12.17 -0.66 -16.07
C THR A 698 11.42 0.62 -16.45
N LEU A 699 11.69 1.17 -17.62
CA LEU A 699 10.97 2.35 -18.14
C LEU A 699 9.47 2.05 -18.31
N ASN A 700 9.11 0.85 -18.76
CA ASN A 700 7.71 0.42 -18.84
C ASN A 700 7.05 0.39 -17.47
N SER A 701 7.75 -0.11 -16.43
CA SER A 701 7.26 -0.13 -15.05
C SER A 701 7.05 1.28 -14.48
N LEU A 702 7.94 2.22 -14.76
CA LEU A 702 7.81 3.61 -14.31
C LEU A 702 6.63 4.37 -14.94
N ARG A 703 5.99 3.84 -15.99
CA ARG A 703 4.74 4.39 -16.55
C ARG A 703 3.59 4.37 -15.54
N LEU A 704 3.66 3.48 -14.53
CA LEU A 704 2.70 3.43 -13.44
C LEU A 704 2.64 4.72 -12.62
N LEU A 705 3.71 5.52 -12.57
CA LEU A 705 3.71 6.83 -11.91
C LEU A 705 2.77 7.86 -12.57
N LYS A 706 2.45 7.68 -13.84
CA LYS A 706 1.63 8.63 -14.63
C LYS A 706 0.14 8.32 -14.62
N ILE A 707 -0.26 7.22 -13.97
CA ILE A 707 -1.68 6.85 -13.89
C ILE A 707 -2.33 7.79 -12.89
N LYS A 708 -3.34 8.52 -13.37
CA LYS A 708 -4.18 9.44 -12.60
C LYS A 708 -5.60 8.88 -12.51
N GLU A 709 -6.38 9.43 -11.60
CA GLU A 709 -7.80 9.18 -11.42
C GLU A 709 -8.63 9.29 -12.71
#